data_dc39179d07fa470e5957496640e46e4c
#
_entry.id   dc39179d07fa470e5957496640e46e4c
#
_cell.length_a   1.000
_cell.length_b   1.000
_cell.length_c   1.000
_cell.angle_alpha   90.00
_cell.angle_beta   90.00
_cell.angle_gamma   90.00
#
_symmetry.space_group_name_H-M   'P 1'
#
loop_
_entity.id
_entity.type
_entity.pdbx_description
1 polymer ?
#
loop_
_entity_poly.entity_id
_entity_poly.type
_entity_poly.pdbx_seq_one_letter_code
_entity_poly.pdbx_strand_id
1 'polypeptide(L)'
;MSGKQNIELRDCLKRYFGFDSFKGNQEAVIRNVLDGKDTFVLMPTGGGKSLCYQLPALMMDGVAIVISPLIALMKNQVDAMRTFSMEDGVAHFLNSSLNKAAVAKVKGDVLEGKTKLLYFAPESLTKEDNVNFLRKIRISFYAIDEAHCISEWGHDFRPEYRRIRPIINEIGPAPLIALTATATPKVQMDIQKNLGMLDSAVFKSSFNRPNLFYEVRSKINATKEIIRYIKSNEGKSGIIYCRSRKKVEELSELLAANNIKVAPYHAGMDAATRAANQDKFLHEQVDVIVATIAFGMGIDKPDVRYVIHYDIPKSLEGYYQETGRAGRDGAGGHCITFYSYKDIQKLEKFMQGKPLAEQEIGRLLLQETVSYAESSVCRRKTLLHYFGEEFAEENCGCCDNCLHPKPRFEGMEPMKLMLQVLQSIGDKFKADYLINMLVGRNNALIKSYNHHKSEWFGVGSDRNDRFWGAVVRQALILGLVDKNIENYGLLSINAAGEEFVRHSHSVMIAADHEYEDGDDDDTVSPPAGKGGVADEELYAMLKDLRKQVARQMELPPFVIFQDPSLEDMSIQYPVTLDEMQNITGVGAGKARKFGKPFVELIKKYCDEKDIVRPQDMVVKSVVNKSGSKVFIIQSIDRQMDFEDIARARDMDFDELLTEIEAIVHSGTRLNVGYYVDQAVDEDKAEEIYLYFKEDAETDSLDEAIKELGGDFTEEEIRLVRIKFMSELGN
;
A
#
# COMPACT_ATOMS: atom_id res chain seq x y z
N MET A 1 -18.22 43.27 -23.54
CA MET A 1 -18.83 42.61 -22.38
C MET A 1 -17.83 41.78 -21.55
N SER A 2 -16.64 41.34 -22.03
CA SER A 2 -15.72 40.45 -21.29
C SER A 2 -14.97 41.11 -20.10
N GLY A 3 -14.67 42.37 -20.11
CA GLY A 3 -13.87 43.00 -19.07
C GLY A 3 -14.59 43.31 -17.75
N LYS A 4 -15.86 43.67 -17.77
CA LYS A 4 -16.66 43.89 -16.56
C LYS A 4 -16.98 42.60 -15.79
N GLN A 5 -17.27 41.51 -16.52
CA GLN A 5 -17.49 40.19 -15.89
C GLN A 5 -16.21 39.60 -15.27
N ASN A 6 -15.01 39.92 -15.79
CA ASN A 6 -13.73 39.46 -15.23
C ASN A 6 -13.40 40.11 -13.88
N ILE A 7 -13.69 41.39 -13.73
CA ILE A 7 -13.47 42.12 -12.47
C ILE A 7 -14.43 41.58 -11.40
N GLU A 8 -15.70 41.36 -11.75
CA GLU A 8 -16.72 40.87 -10.84
C GLU A 8 -16.44 39.46 -10.30
N LEU A 9 -15.87 38.55 -11.11
CA LEU A 9 -15.57 37.19 -10.68
C LEU A 9 -14.40 37.11 -9.70
N ARG A 10 -13.34 37.90 -9.93
CA ARG A 10 -12.18 38.00 -9.00
C ARG A 10 -12.56 38.71 -7.70
N ASP A 11 -13.40 39.72 -7.78
CA ASP A 11 -13.90 40.41 -6.61
C ASP A 11 -14.76 39.46 -5.73
N CYS A 12 -15.58 38.61 -6.35
CA CYS A 12 -16.31 37.56 -5.65
C CYS A 12 -15.38 36.51 -5.03
N LEU A 13 -14.34 36.08 -5.75
CA LEU A 13 -13.33 35.16 -5.22
C LEU A 13 -12.65 35.72 -3.98
N LYS A 14 -12.22 36.98 -4.05
CA LYS A 14 -11.58 37.68 -2.92
C LYS A 14 -12.55 37.89 -1.76
N ARG A 15 -13.78 38.29 -2.05
CA ARG A 15 -14.82 38.54 -1.05
C ARG A 15 -15.21 37.30 -0.28
N TYR A 16 -15.43 36.15 -0.97
CA TYR A 16 -15.97 34.93 -0.36
C TYR A 16 -14.87 34.00 0.17
N PHE A 17 -13.69 33.96 -0.47
CA PHE A 17 -12.65 32.98 -0.16
C PHE A 17 -11.30 33.61 0.21
N GLY A 18 -11.15 34.94 0.06
CA GLY A 18 -9.89 35.63 0.38
C GLY A 18 -8.77 35.43 -0.63
N PHE A 19 -9.02 34.76 -1.77
CA PHE A 19 -8.01 34.51 -2.79
C PHE A 19 -7.94 35.62 -3.82
N ASP A 20 -6.73 36.02 -4.22
CA ASP A 20 -6.49 37.09 -5.21
C ASP A 20 -6.55 36.59 -6.67
N SER A 21 -6.38 35.28 -6.89
CA SER A 21 -6.35 34.70 -8.25
C SER A 21 -6.83 33.24 -8.28
N PHE A 22 -7.38 32.84 -9.42
CA PHE A 22 -7.75 31.46 -9.70
C PHE A 22 -6.52 30.60 -10.03
N LYS A 23 -6.57 29.32 -9.70
CA LYS A 23 -5.56 28.33 -10.07
C LYS A 23 -5.94 27.60 -11.35
N GLY A 24 -5.01 27.47 -12.30
CA GLY A 24 -5.20 26.69 -13.51
C GLY A 24 -6.52 27.04 -14.24
N ASN A 25 -7.35 26.05 -14.49
CA ASN A 25 -8.60 26.17 -15.27
C ASN A 25 -9.82 26.62 -14.43
N GLN A 26 -9.67 26.93 -13.13
CA GLN A 26 -10.81 27.21 -12.25
C GLN A 26 -11.71 28.34 -12.79
N GLU A 27 -11.16 29.44 -13.29
CA GLU A 27 -11.92 30.57 -13.82
C GLU A 27 -12.77 30.17 -15.03
N ALA A 28 -12.20 29.40 -15.95
CA ALA A 28 -12.89 28.92 -17.14
C ALA A 28 -14.04 27.95 -16.80
N VAL A 29 -13.80 27.04 -15.82
CA VAL A 29 -14.81 26.11 -15.29
C VAL A 29 -15.97 26.90 -14.68
N ILE A 30 -15.69 27.85 -13.79
CA ILE A 30 -16.69 28.64 -13.09
C ILE A 30 -17.53 29.45 -14.09
N ARG A 31 -16.91 30.07 -15.09
CA ARG A 31 -17.63 30.78 -16.15
C ARG A 31 -18.57 29.88 -16.91
N ASN A 32 -18.14 28.68 -17.28
CA ASN A 32 -18.98 27.71 -17.99
C ASN A 32 -20.22 27.30 -17.18
N VAL A 33 -20.05 27.10 -15.85
CA VAL A 33 -21.18 26.82 -14.94
C VAL A 33 -22.13 28.03 -14.83
N LEU A 34 -21.58 29.25 -14.66
CA LEU A 34 -22.38 30.47 -14.62
C LEU A 34 -23.17 30.75 -15.94
N ASP A 35 -22.60 30.30 -17.06
CA ASP A 35 -23.29 30.32 -18.38
C ASP A 35 -24.42 29.29 -18.48
N GLY A 36 -24.66 28.47 -17.48
CA GLY A 36 -25.69 27.43 -17.47
C GLY A 36 -25.38 26.23 -18.35
N LYS A 37 -24.11 25.92 -18.58
CA LYS A 37 -23.66 24.82 -19.44
C LYS A 37 -23.18 23.61 -18.62
N ASP A 38 -23.45 22.41 -19.13
CA ASP A 38 -22.90 21.17 -18.55
C ASP A 38 -21.37 21.17 -18.63
N THR A 39 -20.74 20.78 -17.53
CA THR A 39 -19.29 20.94 -17.32
C THR A 39 -18.68 19.66 -16.75
N PHE A 40 -17.70 19.08 -17.43
CA PHE A 40 -16.92 17.96 -16.91
C PHE A 40 -15.52 18.44 -16.51
N VAL A 41 -15.13 18.19 -15.24
CA VAL A 41 -13.88 18.67 -14.66
C VAL A 41 -13.02 17.52 -14.22
N LEU A 42 -11.83 17.41 -14.80
CA LEU A 42 -10.78 16.50 -14.39
C LEU A 42 -9.63 17.33 -13.80
N MET A 43 -9.50 17.30 -12.49
CA MET A 43 -8.54 18.15 -11.76
C MET A 43 -7.94 17.37 -10.61
N PRO A 44 -6.59 17.30 -10.48
CA PRO A 44 -5.92 16.50 -9.46
C PRO A 44 -6.31 16.89 -8.03
N THR A 45 -6.05 16.02 -7.07
CA THR A 45 -6.22 16.31 -5.65
C THR A 45 -5.35 17.53 -5.27
N GLY A 46 -5.91 18.46 -4.51
CA GLY A 46 -5.24 19.74 -4.18
C GLY A 46 -5.38 20.82 -5.28
N GLY A 47 -5.96 20.51 -6.42
CA GLY A 47 -6.22 21.48 -7.50
C GLY A 47 -7.34 22.48 -7.21
N GLY A 48 -8.08 22.32 -6.10
CA GLY A 48 -9.18 23.22 -5.70
C GLY A 48 -10.48 22.97 -6.43
N LYS A 49 -10.84 21.71 -6.69
CA LYS A 49 -12.11 21.28 -7.32
C LYS A 49 -13.36 21.88 -6.68
N SER A 50 -13.40 21.93 -5.34
CA SER A 50 -14.57 22.40 -4.61
C SER A 50 -14.93 23.85 -4.95
N LEU A 51 -13.93 24.71 -5.16
CA LEU A 51 -14.13 26.12 -5.54
C LEU A 51 -14.91 26.23 -6.86
N CYS A 52 -14.76 25.27 -7.79
CA CYS A 52 -15.40 25.28 -9.10
C CYS A 52 -16.93 25.17 -9.03
N TYR A 53 -17.48 24.66 -7.95
CA TYR A 53 -18.93 24.65 -7.72
C TYR A 53 -19.36 25.53 -6.54
N GLN A 54 -18.49 25.78 -5.56
CA GLN A 54 -18.82 26.60 -4.40
C GLN A 54 -19.01 28.08 -4.78
N LEU A 55 -18.09 28.66 -5.55
CA LEU A 55 -18.21 30.06 -5.96
C LEU A 55 -19.41 30.31 -6.85
N PRO A 56 -19.71 29.54 -7.92
CA PRO A 56 -20.95 29.70 -8.68
C PRO A 56 -22.21 29.56 -7.83
N ALA A 57 -22.23 28.64 -6.87
CA ALA A 57 -23.40 28.48 -5.97
C ALA A 57 -23.70 29.73 -5.16
N LEU A 58 -22.66 30.44 -4.68
CA LEU A 58 -22.83 31.70 -3.97
C LEU A 58 -23.30 32.86 -4.86
N MET A 59 -22.99 32.81 -6.17
CA MET A 59 -23.28 33.87 -7.13
C MET A 59 -24.64 33.70 -7.81
N MET A 60 -25.12 32.45 -7.95
CA MET A 60 -26.36 32.13 -8.66
C MET A 60 -27.60 32.20 -7.76
N ASP A 61 -28.74 32.49 -8.37
CA ASP A 61 -30.02 32.37 -7.70
C ASP A 61 -30.45 30.90 -7.57
N GLY A 62 -30.97 30.53 -6.38
CA GLY A 62 -31.39 29.16 -6.07
C GLY A 62 -30.35 28.42 -5.23
N VAL A 63 -30.43 27.10 -5.18
CA VAL A 63 -29.60 26.20 -4.36
C VAL A 63 -28.85 25.24 -5.30
N ALA A 64 -27.54 25.14 -5.12
CA ALA A 64 -26.76 24.10 -5.77
C ALA A 64 -26.90 22.78 -5.01
N ILE A 65 -27.25 21.71 -5.70
CA ILE A 65 -27.35 20.36 -5.13
C ILE A 65 -26.05 19.64 -5.37
N VAL A 66 -25.32 19.36 -4.28
CA VAL A 66 -24.00 18.69 -4.34
C VAL A 66 -24.16 17.23 -3.91
N ILE A 67 -23.80 16.31 -4.81
CA ILE A 67 -23.86 14.87 -4.58
C ILE A 67 -22.43 14.41 -4.27
N SER A 68 -22.21 13.86 -3.07
CA SER A 68 -20.89 13.44 -2.57
C SER A 68 -20.98 12.08 -1.89
N PRO A 69 -19.93 11.22 -2.03
CA PRO A 69 -20.03 9.81 -1.59
C PRO A 69 -19.89 9.58 -0.09
N LEU A 70 -19.38 10.56 0.66
CA LEU A 70 -19.02 10.37 2.06
C LEU A 70 -19.58 11.45 2.99
N ILE A 71 -20.21 11.02 4.08
CA ILE A 71 -20.76 11.90 5.11
C ILE A 71 -19.68 12.81 5.73
N ALA A 72 -18.50 12.25 6.02
CA ALA A 72 -17.39 13.02 6.58
C ALA A 72 -16.90 14.13 5.65
N LEU A 73 -16.81 13.84 4.35
CA LEU A 73 -16.43 14.82 3.32
C LEU A 73 -17.46 15.95 3.26
N MET A 74 -18.76 15.61 3.22
CA MET A 74 -19.84 16.60 3.21
C MET A 74 -19.78 17.50 4.44
N LYS A 75 -19.56 16.93 5.64
CA LYS A 75 -19.43 17.70 6.88
C LYS A 75 -18.28 18.69 6.78
N ASN A 76 -17.08 18.24 6.38
CA ASN A 76 -15.90 19.11 6.25
C ASN A 76 -16.15 20.25 5.25
N GLN A 77 -16.80 19.97 4.11
CA GLN A 77 -17.13 20.98 3.10
C GLN A 77 -18.14 22.01 3.63
N VAL A 78 -19.16 21.56 4.37
CA VAL A 78 -20.16 22.44 4.97
C VAL A 78 -19.54 23.31 6.07
N ASP A 79 -18.70 22.72 6.93
CA ASP A 79 -18.03 23.46 8.00
C ASP A 79 -17.06 24.51 7.42
N ALA A 80 -16.31 24.17 6.37
CA ALA A 80 -15.47 25.11 5.65
C ALA A 80 -16.27 26.27 5.05
N MET A 81 -17.40 25.97 4.39
CA MET A 81 -18.27 27.01 3.80
C MET A 81 -18.85 27.96 4.87
N ARG A 82 -19.22 27.44 6.04
CA ARG A 82 -19.69 28.24 7.16
C ARG A 82 -18.61 29.16 7.74
N THR A 83 -17.35 28.73 7.68
CA THR A 83 -16.21 29.55 8.11
C THR A 83 -15.98 30.74 7.18
N PHE A 84 -16.25 30.60 5.89
CA PHE A 84 -16.11 31.67 4.90
C PHE A 84 -17.34 32.62 4.84
N SER A 85 -18.47 32.23 5.45
CA SER A 85 -19.72 33.01 5.44
C SER A 85 -20.02 33.57 6.80
N MET A 86 -20.64 34.76 6.84
CA MET A 86 -21.20 35.33 8.06
C MET A 86 -22.56 34.69 8.44
N GLU A 87 -23.13 33.85 7.56
CA GLU A 87 -24.43 33.21 7.74
C GLU A 87 -24.28 31.68 7.92
N ASP A 88 -24.69 31.16 9.07
CA ASP A 88 -24.62 29.73 9.38
C ASP A 88 -25.44 28.82 8.44
N GLY A 89 -26.44 29.40 7.75
CA GLY A 89 -27.35 28.69 6.86
C GLY A 89 -26.88 28.55 5.41
N VAL A 90 -25.70 29.09 5.04
CA VAL A 90 -25.22 29.12 3.65
C VAL A 90 -25.04 27.72 3.03
N ALA A 91 -24.62 26.76 3.84
CA ALA A 91 -24.41 25.38 3.42
C ALA A 91 -24.96 24.39 4.44
N HIS A 92 -25.61 23.35 3.94
CA HIS A 92 -26.16 22.25 4.72
C HIS A 92 -25.93 20.90 4.06
N PHE A 93 -26.09 19.82 4.81
CA PHE A 93 -26.17 18.45 4.26
C PHE A 93 -27.45 17.77 4.72
N LEU A 94 -27.97 16.84 3.90
CA LEU A 94 -29.07 15.95 4.25
C LEU A 94 -28.62 14.50 4.07
N ASN A 95 -28.44 13.81 5.19
CA ASN A 95 -28.05 12.40 5.22
C ASN A 95 -28.71 11.66 6.40
N SER A 96 -28.42 10.37 6.56
CA SER A 96 -28.99 9.51 7.58
C SER A 96 -28.58 9.81 9.02
N SER A 97 -27.57 10.66 9.22
CA SER A 97 -27.08 11.01 10.57
C SER A 97 -27.90 12.10 11.27
N LEU A 98 -28.74 12.83 10.52
CA LEU A 98 -29.54 13.94 11.05
C LEU A 98 -30.82 13.45 11.72
N ASN A 99 -31.15 14.03 12.86
CA ASN A 99 -32.44 13.85 13.49
C ASN A 99 -33.56 14.67 12.81
N LYS A 100 -34.81 14.37 13.10
CA LYS A 100 -35.98 15.02 12.46
C LYS A 100 -36.00 16.55 12.65
N ALA A 101 -35.58 17.09 13.78
CA ALA A 101 -35.52 18.53 14.03
C ALA A 101 -34.47 19.21 13.17
N ALA A 102 -33.28 18.60 13.04
CA ALA A 102 -32.22 19.10 12.16
C ALA A 102 -32.65 19.09 10.68
N VAL A 103 -33.29 18.01 10.21
CA VAL A 103 -33.87 17.93 8.87
C VAL A 103 -34.88 19.04 8.60
N ALA A 104 -35.81 19.30 9.57
CA ALA A 104 -36.78 20.36 9.46
C ALA A 104 -36.13 21.75 9.36
N LYS A 105 -35.09 22.00 10.17
CA LYS A 105 -34.32 23.25 10.13
C LYS A 105 -33.65 23.44 8.75
N VAL A 106 -32.94 22.41 8.24
CA VAL A 106 -32.30 22.48 6.91
C VAL A 106 -33.35 22.80 5.83
N LYS A 107 -34.46 22.08 5.80
CA LYS A 107 -35.55 22.33 4.82
C LYS A 107 -36.12 23.75 4.95
N GLY A 108 -36.23 24.27 6.17
CA GLY A 108 -36.65 25.66 6.44
C GLY A 108 -35.67 26.69 5.84
N ASP A 109 -34.39 26.58 6.17
CA ASP A 109 -33.34 27.47 5.65
C ASP A 109 -33.24 27.48 4.14
N VAL A 110 -33.47 26.31 3.50
CA VAL A 110 -33.54 26.19 2.03
C VAL A 110 -34.75 26.92 1.47
N LEU A 111 -35.95 26.76 2.05
CA LEU A 111 -37.17 27.43 1.59
C LEU A 111 -37.11 28.95 1.78
N GLU A 112 -36.43 29.41 2.83
CA GLU A 112 -36.19 30.83 3.12
C GLU A 112 -35.10 31.44 2.20
N GLY A 113 -34.44 30.65 1.37
CA GLY A 113 -33.38 31.09 0.43
C GLY A 113 -32.05 31.42 1.07
N LYS A 114 -31.84 31.03 2.35
CA LYS A 114 -30.56 31.20 3.08
C LYS A 114 -29.49 30.23 2.56
N THR A 115 -29.91 29.03 2.16
CA THR A 115 -29.00 27.97 1.74
C THR A 115 -28.62 28.11 0.27
N LYS A 116 -27.33 28.12 -0.01
CA LYS A 116 -26.72 28.16 -1.36
C LYS A 116 -26.20 26.80 -1.81
N LEU A 117 -25.76 25.97 -0.85
CA LEU A 117 -25.21 24.64 -1.11
C LEU A 117 -25.93 23.61 -0.23
N LEU A 118 -26.49 22.60 -0.85
CA LEU A 118 -27.15 21.49 -0.15
C LEU A 118 -26.52 20.16 -0.59
N TYR A 119 -25.83 19.51 0.34
CA TYR A 119 -25.12 18.28 0.08
C TYR A 119 -25.98 17.05 0.36
N PHE A 120 -25.91 16.06 -0.53
CA PHE A 120 -26.57 14.78 -0.43
C PHE A 120 -25.62 13.61 -0.61
N ALA A 121 -25.81 12.55 0.18
CA ALA A 121 -25.32 11.23 -0.21
C ALA A 121 -26.23 10.65 -1.31
N PRO A 122 -25.72 9.88 -2.27
CA PRO A 122 -26.52 9.31 -3.36
C PRO A 122 -27.75 8.54 -2.85
N GLU A 123 -27.61 7.76 -1.77
CA GLU A 123 -28.67 6.98 -1.16
C GLU A 123 -29.76 7.87 -0.53
N SER A 124 -29.39 9.07 -0.09
CA SER A 124 -30.33 10.03 0.47
C SER A 124 -31.08 10.78 -0.60
N LEU A 125 -30.44 11.02 -1.76
CA LEU A 125 -31.07 11.69 -2.90
C LEU A 125 -32.23 10.84 -3.46
N THR A 126 -32.11 9.51 -3.41
CA THR A 126 -33.14 8.58 -3.93
C THR A 126 -34.41 8.48 -3.09
N LYS A 127 -34.45 9.07 -1.88
CA LYS A 127 -35.63 9.01 -1.01
C LYS A 127 -36.73 9.89 -1.55
N GLU A 128 -37.95 9.36 -1.68
CA GLU A 128 -39.12 10.04 -2.21
C GLU A 128 -39.39 11.40 -1.55
N ASP A 129 -39.28 11.47 -0.23
CA ASP A 129 -39.47 12.73 0.53
C ASP A 129 -38.45 13.81 0.12
N ASN A 130 -37.23 13.44 -0.25
CA ASN A 130 -36.22 14.37 -0.68
C ASN A 130 -36.45 14.78 -2.15
N VAL A 131 -36.81 13.84 -3.01
CA VAL A 131 -37.19 14.13 -4.42
C VAL A 131 -38.35 15.10 -4.45
N ASN A 132 -39.43 14.84 -3.68
CA ASN A 132 -40.60 15.69 -3.56
C ASN A 132 -40.30 17.08 -2.97
N PHE A 133 -39.33 17.17 -2.07
CA PHE A 133 -38.85 18.44 -1.53
C PHE A 133 -38.08 19.23 -2.60
N LEU A 134 -37.14 18.58 -3.31
CA LEU A 134 -36.30 19.21 -4.33
C LEU A 134 -37.10 19.74 -5.54
N ARG A 135 -38.20 19.11 -5.88
CA ARG A 135 -39.13 19.59 -6.92
C ARG A 135 -39.78 20.94 -6.59
N LYS A 136 -39.81 21.34 -5.32
CA LYS A 136 -40.48 22.57 -4.83
C LYS A 136 -39.53 23.77 -4.74
N ILE A 137 -38.26 23.58 -4.96
CA ILE A 137 -37.23 24.62 -4.79
C ILE A 137 -36.57 24.96 -6.14
N ARG A 138 -36.03 26.16 -6.25
CA ARG A 138 -35.22 26.55 -7.39
C ARG A 138 -33.81 26.00 -7.28
N ILE A 139 -33.46 25.07 -8.15
CA ILE A 139 -32.10 24.50 -8.22
C ILE A 139 -31.30 25.34 -9.24
N SER A 140 -30.10 25.80 -8.80
CA SER A 140 -29.19 26.54 -9.66
C SER A 140 -28.43 25.60 -10.61
N PHE A 141 -27.88 24.52 -10.07
CA PHE A 141 -27.22 23.44 -10.82
C PHE A 141 -27.03 22.20 -9.92
N TYR A 142 -26.65 21.08 -10.51
CA TYR A 142 -26.22 19.87 -9.81
C TYR A 142 -24.71 19.76 -9.89
N ALA A 143 -24.02 19.47 -8.76
CA ALA A 143 -22.62 19.15 -8.71
C ALA A 143 -22.43 17.70 -8.27
N ILE A 144 -21.74 16.90 -9.09
CA ILE A 144 -21.43 15.51 -8.79
C ILE A 144 -19.94 15.44 -8.43
N ASP A 145 -19.67 15.39 -7.15
CA ASP A 145 -18.31 15.25 -6.62
C ASP A 145 -17.91 13.78 -6.65
N GLU A 146 -16.60 13.52 -6.80
CA GLU A 146 -16.01 12.19 -6.98
C GLU A 146 -16.76 11.36 -8.06
N ALA A 147 -17.02 11.99 -9.20
CA ALA A 147 -17.83 11.41 -10.28
C ALA A 147 -17.29 10.06 -10.81
N HIS A 148 -16.01 9.72 -10.55
CA HIS A 148 -15.44 8.42 -10.87
C HIS A 148 -16.16 7.24 -10.19
N CYS A 149 -16.89 7.49 -9.09
CA CYS A 149 -17.71 6.48 -8.44
C CYS A 149 -18.83 5.90 -9.31
N ILE A 150 -19.18 6.54 -10.41
CA ILE A 150 -20.21 6.04 -11.36
C ILE A 150 -19.71 4.87 -12.21
N SER A 151 -18.40 4.75 -12.39
CA SER A 151 -17.77 3.81 -13.32
C SER A 151 -17.38 2.50 -12.65
N GLU A 152 -17.79 1.37 -13.21
CA GLU A 152 -17.33 0.03 -12.79
C GLU A 152 -15.83 -0.18 -13.03
N TRP A 153 -15.24 0.61 -13.90
CA TRP A 153 -13.81 0.61 -14.18
C TRP A 153 -13.02 1.52 -13.24
N GLY A 154 -13.72 2.28 -12.38
CA GLY A 154 -13.10 3.11 -11.35
C GLY A 154 -12.71 2.28 -10.12
N HIS A 155 -11.78 2.77 -9.35
CA HIS A 155 -11.26 2.12 -8.14
C HIS A 155 -12.23 2.13 -6.94
N ASP A 156 -13.28 2.98 -6.96
CA ASP A 156 -14.33 3.11 -5.93
C ASP A 156 -15.72 3.16 -6.56
N PHE A 157 -16.09 2.10 -7.29
CA PHE A 157 -17.41 2.00 -7.91
C PHE A 157 -18.52 1.94 -6.86
N ARG A 158 -19.57 2.76 -7.07
CA ARG A 158 -20.78 2.81 -6.23
C ARG A 158 -22.03 2.75 -7.10
N PRO A 159 -22.79 1.66 -7.06
CA PRO A 159 -23.98 1.47 -7.89
C PRO A 159 -25.01 2.60 -7.79
N GLU A 160 -25.08 3.25 -6.62
CA GLU A 160 -26.00 4.37 -6.35
C GLU A 160 -25.73 5.58 -7.24
N TYR A 161 -24.47 5.78 -7.66
CA TYR A 161 -24.11 6.88 -8.58
C TYR A 161 -24.73 6.72 -9.96
N ARG A 162 -25.03 5.52 -10.42
CA ARG A 162 -25.72 5.27 -11.69
C ARG A 162 -27.19 5.69 -11.67
N ARG A 163 -27.76 5.86 -10.49
CA ARG A 163 -29.15 6.33 -10.32
C ARG A 163 -29.27 7.86 -10.34
N ILE A 164 -28.14 8.60 -10.28
CA ILE A 164 -28.14 10.07 -10.17
C ILE A 164 -28.84 10.71 -11.39
N ARG A 165 -28.48 10.35 -12.61
CA ARG A 165 -29.08 10.97 -13.80
C ARG A 165 -30.59 10.73 -13.91
N PRO A 166 -31.12 9.52 -13.75
CA PRO A 166 -32.55 9.28 -13.67
C PRO A 166 -33.28 10.17 -12.64
N ILE A 167 -32.71 10.31 -11.44
CA ILE A 167 -33.29 11.10 -10.37
C ILE A 167 -33.25 12.60 -10.69
N ILE A 168 -32.18 13.11 -11.25
CA ILE A 168 -32.11 14.51 -11.73
C ILE A 168 -33.19 14.78 -12.74
N ASN A 169 -33.42 13.87 -13.69
CA ASN A 169 -34.49 14.02 -14.68
C ASN A 169 -35.89 14.01 -14.04
N GLU A 170 -36.07 13.31 -12.93
CA GLU A 170 -37.32 13.26 -12.17
C GLU A 170 -37.55 14.53 -11.32
N ILE A 171 -36.49 15.10 -10.73
CA ILE A 171 -36.55 16.34 -9.94
C ILE A 171 -36.81 17.54 -10.84
N GLY A 172 -36.03 17.72 -11.90
CA GLY A 172 -36.10 18.80 -12.87
C GLY A 172 -34.74 19.13 -13.47
N PRO A 173 -34.75 19.60 -14.74
CA PRO A 173 -33.51 19.90 -15.46
C PRO A 173 -32.82 21.15 -14.90
N ALA A 174 -31.52 21.06 -14.66
CA ALA A 174 -30.62 22.17 -14.36
C ALA A 174 -29.19 21.80 -14.86
N PRO A 175 -28.31 22.78 -15.08
CA PRO A 175 -26.94 22.52 -15.48
C PRO A 175 -26.24 21.54 -14.53
N LEU A 176 -25.33 20.74 -15.07
CA LEU A 176 -24.63 19.70 -14.32
C LEU A 176 -23.12 19.93 -14.41
N ILE A 177 -22.45 19.94 -13.25
CA ILE A 177 -21.00 19.89 -13.17
C ILE A 177 -20.58 18.56 -12.53
N ALA A 178 -19.77 17.77 -13.24
CA ALA A 178 -19.20 16.53 -12.73
C ALA A 178 -17.68 16.72 -12.52
N LEU A 179 -17.20 16.38 -11.32
CA LEU A 179 -15.81 16.61 -10.92
C LEU A 179 -15.19 15.31 -10.42
N THR A 180 -13.93 15.09 -10.82
CA THR A 180 -13.14 13.99 -10.28
C THR A 180 -11.64 14.32 -10.28
N ALA A 181 -10.90 13.69 -9.39
CA ALA A 181 -9.44 13.81 -9.35
C ALA A 181 -8.74 12.71 -10.15
N THR A 182 -9.38 11.56 -10.31
CA THR A 182 -8.77 10.34 -10.84
C THR A 182 -9.72 9.69 -11.82
N ALA A 183 -9.42 9.81 -13.11
CA ALA A 183 -10.17 9.12 -14.14
C ALA A 183 -9.28 8.88 -15.36
N THR A 184 -9.05 7.62 -15.69
CA THR A 184 -8.46 7.20 -16.96
C THR A 184 -9.38 7.61 -18.13
N PRO A 185 -8.90 7.67 -19.37
CA PRO A 185 -9.74 8.03 -20.54
C PRO A 185 -11.04 7.22 -20.61
N LYS A 186 -10.98 5.94 -20.26
CA LYS A 186 -12.16 5.07 -20.21
C LYS A 186 -13.17 5.49 -19.13
N VAL A 187 -12.68 5.75 -17.91
CA VAL A 187 -13.52 6.21 -16.80
C VAL A 187 -14.16 7.56 -17.14
N GLN A 188 -13.41 8.47 -17.79
CA GLN A 188 -13.93 9.76 -18.25
C GLN A 188 -15.12 9.56 -19.21
N MET A 189 -14.98 8.68 -20.21
CA MET A 189 -16.04 8.37 -21.17
C MET A 189 -17.25 7.75 -20.48
N ASP A 190 -17.04 6.82 -19.55
CA ASP A 190 -18.12 6.15 -18.80
C ASP A 190 -18.90 7.14 -17.92
N ILE A 191 -18.20 8.07 -17.24
CA ILE A 191 -18.84 9.16 -16.49
C ILE A 191 -19.74 9.99 -17.41
N GLN A 192 -19.19 10.50 -18.51
CA GLN A 192 -19.94 11.36 -19.44
C GLN A 192 -21.15 10.63 -20.02
N LYS A 193 -21.02 9.36 -20.39
CA LYS A 193 -22.10 8.54 -20.92
C LYS A 193 -23.23 8.33 -19.89
N ASN A 194 -22.88 7.91 -18.66
CA ASN A 194 -23.87 7.63 -17.62
C ASN A 194 -24.59 8.90 -17.12
N LEU A 195 -23.91 10.06 -17.16
CA LEU A 195 -24.50 11.34 -16.79
C LEU A 195 -25.18 12.05 -17.95
N GLY A 196 -25.10 11.51 -19.19
CA GLY A 196 -25.64 12.16 -20.38
C GLY A 196 -24.93 13.47 -20.73
N MET A 197 -23.62 13.53 -20.56
CA MET A 197 -22.77 14.72 -20.71
C MET A 197 -21.74 14.58 -21.83
N LEU A 198 -22.05 13.80 -22.88
CA LEU A 198 -21.12 13.59 -24.01
C LEU A 198 -20.80 14.88 -24.78
N ASP A 199 -21.74 15.84 -24.79
CA ASP A 199 -21.59 17.14 -25.46
C ASP A 199 -21.16 18.26 -24.49
N SER A 200 -20.79 17.92 -23.24
CA SER A 200 -20.39 18.89 -22.23
C SER A 200 -19.00 19.48 -22.51
N ALA A 201 -18.75 20.68 -22.00
CA ALA A 201 -17.40 21.24 -21.98
C ALA A 201 -16.51 20.47 -21.02
N VAL A 202 -15.35 20.03 -21.50
CA VAL A 202 -14.38 19.23 -20.74
C VAL A 202 -13.18 20.07 -20.36
N PHE A 203 -12.92 20.20 -19.07
CA PHE A 203 -11.77 20.92 -18.53
C PHE A 203 -10.82 19.93 -17.85
N LYS A 204 -9.63 19.76 -18.43
CA LYS A 204 -8.60 18.88 -17.90
C LYS A 204 -7.45 19.70 -17.36
N SER A 205 -7.05 19.43 -16.13
CA SER A 205 -5.78 19.87 -15.56
C SER A 205 -4.77 18.74 -15.60
N SER A 206 -3.50 19.07 -15.71
CA SER A 206 -2.43 18.06 -15.69
C SER A 206 -2.44 17.25 -14.39
N PHE A 207 -2.21 15.96 -14.50
CA PHE A 207 -1.97 15.06 -13.37
C PHE A 207 -0.57 15.22 -12.79
N ASN A 208 0.30 15.98 -13.43
CA ASN A 208 1.66 16.17 -12.97
C ASN A 208 1.71 16.93 -11.65
N ARG A 209 2.37 16.31 -10.66
CA ARG A 209 2.65 16.88 -9.35
C ARG A 209 4.17 17.01 -9.18
N PRO A 210 4.80 18.09 -9.74
CA PRO A 210 6.26 18.22 -9.79
C PRO A 210 6.91 18.27 -8.40
N ASN A 211 6.16 18.65 -7.38
CA ASN A 211 6.63 18.72 -6.00
C ASN A 211 6.63 17.37 -5.25
N LEU A 212 6.15 16.28 -5.87
CA LEU A 212 6.15 14.96 -5.25
C LEU A 212 7.33 14.12 -5.74
N PHE A 213 8.06 13.55 -4.81
CA PHE A 213 9.08 12.54 -5.06
C PHE A 213 8.46 11.14 -4.90
N TYR A 214 8.59 10.28 -5.91
CA TYR A 214 8.07 8.92 -5.90
C TYR A 214 9.20 7.91 -5.78
N GLU A 215 9.03 6.94 -4.87
CA GLU A 215 10.00 5.90 -4.60
C GLU A 215 9.31 4.57 -4.30
N VAL A 216 9.86 3.47 -4.86
CA VAL A 216 9.43 2.11 -4.56
C VAL A 216 10.62 1.36 -3.95
N ARG A 217 10.40 0.75 -2.78
CA ARG A 217 11.42 -0.01 -2.04
C ARG A 217 10.99 -1.47 -1.90
N SER A 218 11.98 -2.37 -1.79
CA SER A 218 11.72 -3.74 -1.37
C SER A 218 11.10 -3.75 0.03
N LYS A 219 10.14 -4.65 0.26
CA LYS A 219 9.47 -4.78 1.57
C LYS A 219 10.27 -5.69 2.51
N ILE A 220 11.54 -5.39 2.68
CA ILE A 220 12.44 -6.06 3.63
C ILE A 220 12.68 -5.11 4.80
N ASN A 221 12.41 -5.56 6.03
CA ASN A 221 12.53 -4.71 7.23
C ASN A 221 11.75 -3.38 7.13
N ALA A 222 10.63 -3.36 6.39
CA ALA A 222 9.86 -2.15 6.11
C ALA A 222 9.51 -1.34 7.36
N THR A 223 9.15 -2.01 8.44
CA THR A 223 8.83 -1.38 9.72
C THR A 223 10.03 -0.61 10.31
N LYS A 224 11.23 -1.20 10.28
CA LYS A 224 12.46 -0.53 10.76
C LYS A 224 12.80 0.67 9.87
N GLU A 225 12.65 0.54 8.55
CA GLU A 225 12.87 1.65 7.61
C GLU A 225 11.88 2.79 7.81
N ILE A 226 10.61 2.49 8.05
CA ILE A 226 9.59 3.50 8.36
C ILE A 226 9.97 4.27 9.62
N ILE A 227 10.34 3.59 10.71
CA ILE A 227 10.73 4.25 11.95
C ILE A 227 11.95 5.14 11.73
N ARG A 228 12.97 4.65 11.02
CA ARG A 228 14.17 5.43 10.67
C ARG A 228 13.81 6.66 9.84
N TYR A 229 12.96 6.48 8.83
CA TYR A 229 12.52 7.57 7.97
C TYR A 229 11.77 8.66 8.76
N ILE A 230 10.82 8.28 9.64
CA ILE A 230 10.07 9.22 10.47
C ILE A 230 11.00 9.99 11.42
N LYS A 231 11.94 9.30 12.08
CA LYS A 231 12.91 9.94 12.98
C LYS A 231 13.82 10.93 12.24
N SER A 232 14.23 10.64 11.01
CA SER A 232 15.00 11.58 10.19
C SER A 232 14.15 12.74 9.64
N ASN A 233 12.82 12.67 9.78
CA ASN A 233 11.85 13.69 9.39
C ASN A 233 10.98 14.13 10.59
N GLU A 234 11.55 14.19 11.80
CA GLU A 234 10.86 14.56 13.02
C GLU A 234 10.12 15.91 12.88
N GLY A 235 8.93 15.99 13.45
CA GLY A 235 8.07 17.18 13.36
C GLY A 235 7.37 17.38 12.01
N LYS A 236 7.55 16.48 11.04
CA LYS A 236 6.83 16.54 9.75
C LYS A 236 5.61 15.64 9.78
N SER A 237 4.49 16.14 9.26
CA SER A 237 3.24 15.36 9.16
C SER A 237 3.33 14.30 8.07
N GLY A 238 2.86 13.08 8.39
CA GLY A 238 2.85 11.97 7.45
C GLY A 238 1.67 11.03 7.59
N ILE A 239 1.39 10.29 6.52
CA ILE A 239 0.34 9.27 6.47
C ILE A 239 0.97 7.94 6.06
N ILE A 240 0.63 6.87 6.77
CA ILE A 240 1.08 5.51 6.45
C ILE A 240 -0.14 4.66 6.14
N TYR A 241 -0.20 4.10 4.94
CA TYR A 241 -1.28 3.22 4.51
C TYR A 241 -0.93 1.75 4.69
N CYS A 242 -1.80 1.03 5.41
CA CYS A 242 -1.75 -0.42 5.58
C CYS A 242 -3.04 -1.05 5.06
N ARG A 243 -2.95 -2.28 4.56
CA ARG A 243 -4.11 -3.01 4.03
C ARG A 243 -5.07 -3.48 5.12
N SER A 244 -4.57 -3.97 6.26
CA SER A 244 -5.38 -4.56 7.32
C SER A 244 -5.51 -3.67 8.55
N ARG A 245 -6.66 -3.76 9.24
CA ARG A 245 -6.90 -3.08 10.52
C ARG A 245 -5.89 -3.49 11.58
N LYS A 246 -5.61 -4.80 11.67
CA LYS A 246 -4.62 -5.37 12.58
C LYS A 246 -3.24 -4.73 12.39
N LYS A 247 -2.77 -4.61 11.13
CA LYS A 247 -1.48 -3.99 10.84
C LYS A 247 -1.43 -2.50 11.18
N VAL A 248 -2.55 -1.78 11.03
CA VAL A 248 -2.68 -0.38 11.46
C VAL A 248 -2.45 -0.26 12.96
N GLU A 249 -3.09 -1.11 13.76
CA GLU A 249 -2.95 -1.10 15.22
C GLU A 249 -1.53 -1.48 15.64
N GLU A 250 -0.99 -2.60 15.14
CA GLU A 250 0.37 -3.06 15.43
C GLU A 250 1.45 -2.03 15.10
N LEU A 251 1.36 -1.43 13.89
CA LEU A 251 2.34 -0.42 13.48
C LEU A 251 2.20 0.87 14.29
N SER A 252 0.98 1.27 14.65
CA SER A 252 0.76 2.45 15.50
C SER A 252 1.33 2.25 16.89
N GLU A 253 1.12 1.09 17.51
CA GLU A 253 1.70 0.75 18.82
C GLU A 253 3.22 0.76 18.78
N LEU A 254 3.81 0.19 17.72
CA LEU A 254 5.25 0.15 17.54
C LEU A 254 5.84 1.55 17.34
N LEU A 255 5.20 2.41 16.55
CA LEU A 255 5.62 3.79 16.36
C LEU A 255 5.53 4.58 17.68
N ALA A 256 4.44 4.41 18.44
CA ALA A 256 4.28 5.04 19.75
C ALA A 256 5.36 4.61 20.74
N ALA A 257 5.71 3.32 20.78
CA ALA A 257 6.81 2.81 21.62
C ALA A 257 8.18 3.39 21.26
N ASN A 258 8.34 3.83 20.00
CA ASN A 258 9.54 4.52 19.52
C ASN A 258 9.48 6.04 19.69
N ASN A 259 8.58 6.54 20.55
CA ASN A 259 8.35 7.96 20.85
C ASN A 259 7.88 8.81 19.66
N ILE A 260 7.23 8.18 18.67
CA ILE A 260 6.60 8.89 17.55
C ILE A 260 5.16 9.23 17.93
N LYS A 261 4.76 10.49 17.76
CA LYS A 261 3.39 10.93 17.97
C LYS A 261 2.49 10.43 16.85
N VAL A 262 1.77 9.36 17.10
CA VAL A 262 0.99 8.63 16.09
C VAL A 262 -0.43 8.35 16.56
N ALA A 263 -1.38 8.26 15.63
CA ALA A 263 -2.72 7.75 15.90
C ALA A 263 -3.16 6.76 14.80
N PRO A 264 -3.88 5.69 15.16
CA PRO A 264 -4.47 4.75 14.20
C PRO A 264 -5.77 5.29 13.61
N TYR A 265 -6.10 4.86 12.37
CA TYR A 265 -7.39 5.19 11.74
C TYR A 265 -7.86 4.07 10.80
N HIS A 266 -8.99 3.42 11.14
CA HIS A 266 -9.61 2.42 10.27
C HIS A 266 -11.11 2.29 10.53
N ALA A 267 -11.86 1.70 9.59
CA ALA A 267 -13.31 1.57 9.65
C ALA A 267 -13.83 0.70 10.80
N GLY A 268 -12.99 -0.11 11.45
CA GLY A 268 -13.36 -0.91 12.62
C GLY A 268 -13.44 -0.13 13.94
N MET A 269 -12.90 1.10 13.97
CA MET A 269 -12.98 1.98 15.13
C MET A 269 -14.37 2.63 15.21
N ASP A 270 -14.83 2.97 16.40
CA ASP A 270 -16.06 3.75 16.58
C ASP A 270 -15.94 5.16 15.98
N ALA A 271 -17.07 5.78 15.67
CA ALA A 271 -17.10 7.05 14.98
C ALA A 271 -16.48 8.21 15.78
N ALA A 272 -16.61 8.19 17.11
CA ALA A 272 -16.07 9.24 17.98
C ALA A 272 -14.54 9.17 18.04
N THR A 273 -13.97 7.98 18.21
CA THR A 273 -12.52 7.75 18.21
C THR A 273 -11.90 8.10 16.84
N ARG A 274 -12.56 7.74 15.72
CA ARG A 274 -12.09 8.14 14.38
C ARG A 274 -12.05 9.66 14.22
N ALA A 275 -13.12 10.35 14.63
CA ALA A 275 -13.17 11.81 14.58
C ALA A 275 -12.07 12.43 15.45
N ALA A 276 -11.90 11.95 16.69
CA ALA A 276 -10.87 12.45 17.60
C ALA A 276 -9.45 12.24 17.06
N ASN A 277 -9.14 11.08 16.47
CA ASN A 277 -7.82 10.83 15.88
C ASN A 277 -7.55 11.67 14.63
N GLN A 278 -8.58 11.90 13.81
CA GLN A 278 -8.52 12.84 12.70
C GLN A 278 -8.24 14.27 13.18
N ASP A 279 -8.96 14.73 14.20
CA ASP A 279 -8.80 16.06 14.76
C ASP A 279 -7.40 16.25 15.38
N LYS A 280 -6.86 15.22 16.08
CA LYS A 280 -5.49 15.25 16.59
C LYS A 280 -4.46 15.46 15.47
N PHE A 281 -4.65 14.82 14.32
CA PHE A 281 -3.76 14.98 13.18
C PHE A 281 -3.90 16.35 12.52
N LEU A 282 -5.12 16.86 12.35
CA LEU A 282 -5.38 18.17 11.77
C LEU A 282 -4.83 19.31 12.66
N HIS A 283 -4.89 19.16 13.99
CA HIS A 283 -4.41 20.14 14.96
C HIS A 283 -2.96 19.88 15.44
N GLU A 284 -2.20 19.04 14.73
CA GLU A 284 -0.77 18.78 15.00
C GLU A 284 -0.46 18.20 16.39
N GLN A 285 -1.45 17.56 17.01
CA GLN A 285 -1.26 16.84 18.27
C GLN A 285 -0.56 15.49 18.04
N VAL A 286 -0.68 14.94 16.82
CA VAL A 286 0.07 13.80 16.33
C VAL A 286 0.70 14.16 14.97
N ASP A 287 1.90 13.65 14.73
CA ASP A 287 2.64 13.90 13.50
C ASP A 287 2.31 12.88 12.43
N VAL A 288 1.89 11.68 12.82
CA VAL A 288 1.69 10.53 11.93
C VAL A 288 0.30 9.92 12.12
N ILE A 289 -0.36 9.60 11.01
CA ILE A 289 -1.52 8.72 10.99
C ILE A 289 -1.12 7.40 10.32
N VAL A 290 -1.39 6.28 10.99
CA VAL A 290 -1.36 4.96 10.37
C VAL A 290 -2.79 4.54 10.06
N ALA A 291 -3.09 4.24 8.81
CA ALA A 291 -4.47 4.07 8.39
C ALA A 291 -4.67 2.98 7.35
N THR A 292 -5.90 2.49 7.25
CA THR A 292 -6.40 1.83 6.04
C THR A 292 -6.88 2.90 5.05
N ILE A 293 -7.31 2.46 3.84
CA ILE A 293 -7.94 3.34 2.83
C ILE A 293 -9.15 4.12 3.38
N ALA A 294 -9.66 3.76 4.56
CA ALA A 294 -10.73 4.51 5.23
C ALA A 294 -10.31 5.94 5.63
N PHE A 295 -9.01 6.19 5.85
CA PHE A 295 -8.44 7.53 5.99
C PHE A 295 -8.16 8.10 4.59
N GLY A 296 -9.23 8.46 3.93
CA GLY A 296 -9.19 8.74 2.51
C GLY A 296 -9.88 10.05 2.15
N MET A 297 -10.93 9.97 1.35
CA MET A 297 -11.66 11.13 0.85
C MET A 297 -12.12 12.04 2.00
N GLY A 298 -11.86 13.34 1.86
CA GLY A 298 -12.28 14.36 2.84
C GLY A 298 -11.20 14.83 3.81
N ILE A 299 -10.01 14.27 3.80
CA ILE A 299 -8.89 14.78 4.60
C ILE A 299 -8.20 15.92 3.83
N ASP A 300 -8.25 17.11 4.38
CA ASP A 300 -7.64 18.31 3.78
C ASP A 300 -6.63 18.97 4.73
N LYS A 301 -5.49 18.26 4.96
CA LYS A 301 -4.30 18.82 5.61
C LYS A 301 -3.29 19.18 4.51
N PRO A 302 -2.95 20.46 4.34
CA PRO A 302 -2.14 20.91 3.20
C PRO A 302 -0.66 20.52 3.32
N ASP A 303 -0.15 20.42 4.52
CA ASP A 303 1.26 20.29 4.89
C ASP A 303 1.73 18.87 5.19
N VAL A 304 1.07 17.85 4.64
CA VAL A 304 1.55 16.47 4.70
C VAL A 304 2.85 16.36 3.90
N ARG A 305 3.94 15.95 4.56
CA ARG A 305 5.28 15.88 3.94
C ARG A 305 5.61 14.53 3.36
N TYR A 306 4.98 13.46 3.85
CA TYR A 306 5.19 12.13 3.28
C TYR A 306 3.93 11.27 3.34
N VAL A 307 3.83 10.39 2.35
CA VAL A 307 2.85 9.31 2.30
C VAL A 307 3.60 8.01 2.07
N ILE A 308 3.43 7.07 2.99
CA ILE A 308 4.09 5.77 2.95
C ILE A 308 3.02 4.69 2.74
N HIS A 309 3.20 3.86 1.74
CA HIS A 309 2.43 2.64 1.56
C HIS A 309 3.23 1.46 2.12
N TYR A 310 2.82 0.97 3.30
CA TYR A 310 3.35 -0.26 3.86
C TYR A 310 2.98 -1.47 3.01
N ASP A 311 1.76 -1.48 2.50
CA ASP A 311 1.26 -2.44 1.53
C ASP A 311 0.97 -1.73 0.21
N ILE A 312 1.33 -2.34 -0.91
CA ILE A 312 1.04 -1.79 -2.24
C ILE A 312 -0.48 -1.64 -2.43
N PRO A 313 -0.96 -0.52 -3.00
CA PRO A 313 -2.38 -0.31 -3.25
C PRO A 313 -2.90 -1.21 -4.37
N LYS A 314 -4.24 -1.35 -4.43
CA LYS A 314 -4.92 -2.22 -5.39
C LYS A 314 -4.92 -1.69 -6.82
N SER A 315 -4.75 -0.39 -6.98
CA SER A 315 -4.78 0.30 -8.28
C SER A 315 -3.94 1.57 -8.26
N LEU A 316 -3.53 2.01 -9.44
CA LEU A 316 -2.78 3.26 -9.59
C LEU A 316 -3.64 4.50 -9.35
N GLU A 317 -4.96 4.44 -9.56
CA GLU A 317 -5.87 5.53 -9.20
C GLU A 317 -5.91 5.74 -7.69
N GLY A 318 -6.04 4.65 -6.91
CA GLY A 318 -5.98 4.70 -5.45
C GLY A 318 -4.62 5.23 -4.99
N TYR A 319 -3.54 4.71 -5.55
CA TYR A 319 -2.19 5.18 -5.29
C TYR A 319 -2.03 6.69 -5.54
N TYR A 320 -2.48 7.17 -6.69
CA TYR A 320 -2.41 8.59 -7.06
C TYR A 320 -3.26 9.46 -6.11
N GLN A 321 -4.44 8.99 -5.74
CA GLN A 321 -5.32 9.70 -4.80
C GLN A 321 -4.71 9.78 -3.39
N GLU A 322 -4.08 8.70 -2.93
CA GLU A 322 -3.44 8.61 -1.61
C GLU A 322 -2.15 9.41 -1.56
N THR A 323 -1.26 9.26 -2.52
CA THR A 323 -0.03 10.06 -2.64
C THR A 323 -0.31 11.55 -2.88
N GLY A 324 -1.41 11.86 -3.57
CA GLY A 324 -1.87 13.23 -3.82
C GLY A 324 -2.24 14.02 -2.55
N ARG A 325 -2.24 13.38 -1.36
CA ARG A 325 -2.40 14.07 -0.07
C ARG A 325 -1.14 14.79 0.36
N ALA A 326 0.03 14.35 -0.10
CA ALA A 326 1.28 15.01 0.19
C ALA A 326 1.40 16.35 -0.58
N GLY A 327 1.99 17.35 0.06
CA GLY A 327 2.38 18.61 -0.57
C GLY A 327 1.25 19.37 -1.26
N ARG A 328 0.06 19.45 -0.68
CA ARG A 328 -1.06 20.23 -1.26
C ARG A 328 -0.82 21.74 -1.22
N ASP A 329 0.02 22.18 -0.32
CA ASP A 329 0.50 23.57 -0.21
C ASP A 329 1.53 23.95 -1.28
N GLY A 330 1.94 22.97 -2.12
CA GLY A 330 2.97 23.17 -3.15
C GLY A 330 4.40 22.89 -2.68
N ALA A 331 4.62 22.72 -1.39
CA ALA A 331 5.92 22.28 -0.87
C ALA A 331 6.20 20.80 -1.19
N GLY A 332 7.46 20.38 -1.06
CA GLY A 332 7.88 19.01 -1.38
C GLY A 332 7.14 17.95 -0.56
N GLY A 333 6.81 16.85 -1.20
CA GLY A 333 6.24 15.65 -0.57
C GLY A 333 6.95 14.39 -1.04
N HIS A 334 7.17 13.44 -0.13
CA HIS A 334 7.81 12.15 -0.40
C HIS A 334 6.80 11.01 -0.35
N CYS A 335 6.71 10.25 -1.42
CA CYS A 335 5.79 9.13 -1.58
C CYS A 335 6.61 7.83 -1.68
N ILE A 336 6.59 7.05 -0.60
CA ILE A 336 7.34 5.78 -0.49
C ILE A 336 6.36 4.62 -0.56
N THR A 337 6.66 3.63 -1.38
CA THR A 337 5.86 2.40 -1.48
C THR A 337 6.74 1.19 -1.25
N PHE A 338 6.38 0.38 -0.26
CA PHE A 338 7.02 -0.92 -0.07
C PHE A 338 6.34 -1.96 -0.96
N TYR A 339 7.15 -2.71 -1.71
CA TYR A 339 6.70 -3.71 -2.66
C TYR A 339 7.23 -5.09 -2.30
N SER A 340 6.34 -6.08 -2.32
CA SER A 340 6.64 -7.51 -2.25
C SER A 340 5.66 -8.28 -3.14
N TYR A 341 6.13 -9.29 -3.86
CA TYR A 341 5.27 -10.14 -4.67
C TYR A 341 4.26 -10.93 -3.82
N LYS A 342 4.60 -11.24 -2.57
CA LYS A 342 3.66 -11.87 -1.60
C LYS A 342 2.42 -11.01 -1.37
N ASP A 343 2.55 -9.66 -1.38
CA ASP A 343 1.39 -8.77 -1.25
C ASP A 343 0.44 -8.87 -2.45
N ILE A 344 0.99 -9.06 -3.64
CA ILE A 344 0.21 -9.27 -4.86
C ILE A 344 -0.61 -10.56 -4.76
N GLN A 345 0.01 -11.67 -4.33
CA GLN A 345 -0.67 -12.95 -4.12
C GLN A 345 -1.79 -12.84 -3.07
N LYS A 346 -1.57 -12.08 -1.99
CA LYS A 346 -2.61 -11.82 -0.99
C LYS A 346 -3.78 -11.00 -1.59
N LEU A 347 -3.49 -9.99 -2.42
CA LEU A 347 -4.51 -9.20 -3.10
C LEU A 347 -5.32 -10.04 -4.10
N GLU A 348 -4.68 -10.93 -4.84
CA GLU A 348 -5.36 -11.87 -5.75
C GLU A 348 -6.30 -12.82 -4.99
N LYS A 349 -5.89 -13.33 -3.83
CA LYS A 349 -6.76 -14.16 -2.97
C LYS A 349 -8.02 -13.41 -2.51
N PHE A 350 -7.90 -12.12 -2.19
CA PHE A 350 -9.06 -11.30 -1.82
C PHE A 350 -10.07 -11.08 -2.97
N MET A 351 -9.65 -11.25 -4.21
CA MET A 351 -10.55 -11.17 -5.36
C MET A 351 -11.31 -12.48 -5.61
N GLN A 352 -10.81 -13.60 -5.07
CA GLN A 352 -11.49 -14.89 -5.17
C GLN A 352 -12.84 -14.81 -4.44
N GLY A 353 -13.91 -15.28 -5.09
CA GLY A 353 -15.29 -15.21 -4.54
C GLY A 353 -16.09 -13.98 -4.96
N LYS A 354 -15.49 -13.00 -5.65
CA LYS A 354 -16.24 -11.94 -6.32
C LYS A 354 -16.80 -12.37 -7.66
N PRO A 355 -17.80 -11.64 -8.23
CA PRO A 355 -18.26 -11.84 -9.60
C PRO A 355 -17.09 -11.85 -10.60
N LEU A 356 -17.13 -12.69 -11.62
CA LEU A 356 -16.03 -12.85 -12.59
C LEU A 356 -15.60 -11.53 -13.24
N ALA A 357 -16.55 -10.66 -13.61
CA ALA A 357 -16.24 -9.36 -14.17
C ALA A 357 -15.44 -8.46 -13.20
N GLU A 358 -15.79 -8.44 -11.91
CA GLU A 358 -15.04 -7.71 -10.89
C GLU A 358 -13.64 -8.29 -10.66
N GLN A 359 -13.51 -9.63 -10.73
CA GLN A 359 -12.19 -10.28 -10.62
C GLN A 359 -11.28 -9.88 -11.78
N GLU A 360 -11.81 -9.84 -13.00
CA GLU A 360 -11.03 -9.48 -14.18
C GLU A 360 -10.58 -8.01 -14.17
N ILE A 361 -11.50 -7.10 -13.80
CA ILE A 361 -11.15 -5.69 -13.61
C ILE A 361 -10.11 -5.54 -12.51
N GLY A 362 -10.30 -6.20 -11.36
CA GLY A 362 -9.37 -6.15 -10.25
C GLY A 362 -7.97 -6.65 -10.60
N ARG A 363 -7.87 -7.75 -11.39
CA ARG A 363 -6.58 -8.26 -11.89
C ARG A 363 -5.90 -7.26 -12.83
N LEU A 364 -6.66 -6.63 -13.73
CA LEU A 364 -6.13 -5.63 -14.64
C LEU A 364 -5.52 -4.46 -13.87
N LEU A 365 -6.26 -3.89 -12.90
CA LEU A 365 -5.79 -2.79 -12.05
C LEU A 365 -4.54 -3.18 -11.24
N LEU A 366 -4.52 -4.41 -10.74
CA LEU A 366 -3.37 -4.93 -10.00
C LEU A 366 -2.14 -5.10 -10.90
N GLN A 367 -2.30 -5.61 -12.12
CA GLN A 367 -1.22 -5.73 -13.10
C GLN A 367 -0.60 -4.36 -13.45
N GLU A 368 -1.41 -3.31 -13.58
CA GLU A 368 -0.90 -1.94 -13.78
C GLU A 368 -0.05 -1.48 -12.59
N THR A 369 -0.49 -1.80 -11.38
CA THR A 369 0.23 -1.45 -10.15
C THR A 369 1.56 -2.21 -10.04
N VAL A 370 1.57 -3.50 -10.36
CA VAL A 370 2.80 -4.31 -10.46
C VAL A 370 3.74 -3.74 -11.52
N SER A 371 3.21 -3.43 -12.71
CA SER A 371 3.99 -2.82 -13.80
C SER A 371 4.64 -1.52 -13.37
N TYR A 372 3.93 -0.68 -12.63
CA TYR A 372 4.47 0.55 -12.07
C TYR A 372 5.58 0.28 -11.04
N ALA A 373 5.37 -0.67 -10.13
CA ALA A 373 6.33 -0.98 -9.08
C ALA A 373 7.63 -1.56 -9.64
N GLU A 374 7.55 -2.53 -10.54
CA GLU A 374 8.71 -3.25 -11.09
C GLU A 374 9.45 -2.47 -12.19
N SER A 375 8.78 -1.54 -12.86
CA SER A 375 9.37 -0.75 -13.94
C SER A 375 10.52 0.12 -13.48
N SER A 376 11.59 0.17 -14.28
CA SER A 376 12.69 1.13 -14.14
C SER A 376 12.51 2.40 -14.99
N VAL A 377 11.35 2.55 -15.65
CA VAL A 377 10.98 3.79 -16.33
C VAL A 377 10.66 4.86 -15.28
N CYS A 378 10.86 6.13 -15.64
CA CYS A 378 10.51 7.25 -14.77
C CYS A 378 9.11 7.08 -14.15
N ARG A 379 9.01 7.06 -12.80
CA ARG A 379 7.76 6.85 -12.06
C ARG A 379 6.67 7.83 -12.48
N ARG A 380 7.04 9.10 -12.65
CA ARG A 380 6.14 10.16 -13.10
C ARG A 380 5.62 9.92 -14.50
N LYS A 381 6.50 9.56 -15.43
CA LYS A 381 6.14 9.25 -16.82
C LYS A 381 5.13 8.10 -16.88
N THR A 382 5.36 7.04 -16.11
CA THR A 382 4.45 5.90 -16.02
C THR A 382 3.08 6.28 -15.45
N LEU A 383 3.02 7.09 -14.39
CA LEU A 383 1.76 7.56 -13.81
C LEU A 383 0.98 8.46 -14.79
N LEU A 384 1.64 9.41 -15.44
CA LEU A 384 0.99 10.32 -16.38
C LEU A 384 0.44 9.57 -17.58
N HIS A 385 1.24 8.65 -18.14
CA HIS A 385 0.81 7.78 -19.24
C HIS A 385 -0.42 6.94 -18.85
N TYR A 386 -0.47 6.41 -17.63
CA TYR A 386 -1.63 5.66 -17.14
C TYR A 386 -2.93 6.48 -17.17
N PHE A 387 -2.85 7.78 -16.87
CA PHE A 387 -3.99 8.71 -16.94
C PHE A 387 -4.23 9.29 -18.33
N GLY A 388 -3.48 8.86 -19.36
CA GLY A 388 -3.60 9.32 -20.73
C GLY A 388 -2.98 10.70 -20.96
N GLU A 389 -1.99 11.08 -20.15
CA GLU A 389 -1.23 12.32 -20.31
C GLU A 389 0.19 12.00 -20.80
N GLU A 390 0.62 12.68 -21.87
CA GLU A 390 1.97 12.57 -22.38
C GLU A 390 2.94 13.38 -21.54
N PHE A 391 4.09 12.77 -21.23
CA PHE A 391 5.22 13.44 -20.59
C PHE A 391 6.38 13.49 -21.56
N ALA A 392 6.61 14.69 -22.14
CA ALA A 392 7.55 14.88 -23.22
C ALA A 392 9.02 14.66 -22.82
N GLU A 393 9.36 14.84 -21.53
CA GLU A 393 10.71 14.68 -21.03
C GLU A 393 11.08 13.19 -20.90
N GLU A 394 12.34 12.86 -21.10
CA GLU A 394 12.83 11.48 -20.96
C GLU A 394 12.72 11.01 -19.49
N ASN A 395 13.05 11.89 -18.55
CA ASN A 395 12.98 11.63 -17.12
C ASN A 395 12.53 12.90 -16.34
N CYS A 396 12.03 12.73 -15.13
CA CYS A 396 11.58 13.87 -14.31
C CYS A 396 12.68 14.43 -13.39
N GLY A 397 13.87 13.84 -13.32
CA GLY A 397 14.94 14.21 -12.40
C GLY A 397 14.59 14.11 -10.91
N CYS A 398 13.37 13.61 -10.57
CA CYS A 398 12.82 13.68 -9.22
C CYS A 398 11.97 12.42 -8.91
N CYS A 399 12.56 11.23 -9.08
CA CYS A 399 12.05 9.95 -8.61
C CYS A 399 13.22 8.96 -8.44
N ASP A 400 13.00 7.85 -7.75
CA ASP A 400 14.02 6.81 -7.54
C ASP A 400 14.67 6.34 -8.84
N ASN A 401 13.88 6.00 -9.86
CA ASN A 401 14.35 5.52 -11.14
C ASN A 401 15.18 6.55 -11.93
N CYS A 402 14.90 7.84 -11.77
CA CYS A 402 15.67 8.89 -12.44
C CYS A 402 16.97 9.21 -11.70
N LEU A 403 16.98 9.11 -10.36
CA LEU A 403 18.19 9.34 -9.56
C LEU A 403 19.14 8.14 -9.56
N HIS A 404 18.58 6.93 -9.65
CA HIS A 404 19.34 5.67 -9.67
C HIS A 404 18.94 4.82 -10.88
N PRO A 405 19.29 5.27 -12.11
CA PRO A 405 18.87 4.61 -13.33
C PRO A 405 19.50 3.22 -13.45
N LYS A 406 18.68 2.23 -13.81
CA LYS A 406 19.14 0.88 -14.11
C LYS A 406 19.89 0.83 -15.43
N PRO A 407 20.80 -0.17 -15.63
CA PRO A 407 21.43 -0.41 -16.91
C PRO A 407 20.40 -0.55 -18.03
N ARG A 408 20.66 0.07 -19.16
CA ARG A 408 19.82 -0.04 -20.36
C ARG A 408 20.46 -1.01 -21.34
N PHE A 409 19.64 -1.73 -22.07
CA PHE A 409 20.08 -2.60 -23.16
C PHE A 409 19.44 -2.18 -24.48
N GLU A 410 20.10 -2.53 -25.60
CA GLU A 410 19.54 -2.31 -26.92
C GLU A 410 18.33 -3.21 -27.14
N GLY A 411 17.19 -2.60 -27.34
CA GLY A 411 15.90 -3.25 -27.41
C GLY A 411 15.29 -3.34 -28.82
N MET A 412 15.98 -2.91 -29.87
CA MET A 412 15.44 -2.91 -31.22
C MET A 412 14.99 -4.30 -31.68
N GLU A 413 15.88 -5.30 -31.58
CA GLU A 413 15.56 -6.67 -32.00
C GLU A 413 14.49 -7.34 -31.11
N PRO A 414 14.57 -7.28 -29.76
CA PRO A 414 13.50 -7.77 -28.91
C PRO A 414 12.14 -7.09 -29.18
N MET A 415 12.13 -5.78 -29.39
CA MET A 415 10.92 -5.02 -29.68
C MET A 415 10.30 -5.48 -30.99
N LYS A 416 11.11 -5.60 -32.05
CA LYS A 416 10.66 -6.09 -33.35
C LYS A 416 10.10 -7.49 -33.26
N LEU A 417 10.80 -8.41 -32.59
CA LEU A 417 10.36 -9.80 -32.39
C LEU A 417 9.02 -9.85 -31.65
N MET A 418 8.89 -9.11 -30.57
CA MET A 418 7.65 -9.05 -29.79
C MET A 418 6.48 -8.53 -30.64
N LEU A 419 6.67 -7.46 -31.42
CA LEU A 419 5.64 -6.92 -32.31
C LEU A 419 5.25 -7.92 -33.40
N GLN A 420 6.20 -8.67 -33.97
CA GLN A 420 5.92 -9.72 -34.96
C GLN A 420 5.10 -10.87 -34.35
N VAL A 421 5.44 -11.30 -33.13
CA VAL A 421 4.64 -12.30 -32.41
C VAL A 421 3.23 -11.77 -32.15
N LEU A 422 3.06 -10.51 -31.73
CA LEU A 422 1.77 -9.89 -31.51
C LEU A 422 0.94 -9.86 -32.81
N GLN A 423 1.54 -9.50 -33.96
CA GLN A 423 0.90 -9.55 -35.27
C GLN A 423 0.43 -10.97 -35.62
N SER A 424 1.23 -11.99 -35.30
CA SER A 424 0.93 -13.38 -35.63
C SER A 424 -0.27 -13.96 -34.84
N ILE A 425 -0.44 -13.55 -33.58
CA ILE A 425 -1.52 -14.02 -32.72
C ILE A 425 -2.79 -13.18 -32.85
N GLY A 426 -2.70 -11.94 -33.36
CA GLY A 426 -3.81 -11.00 -33.53
C GLY A 426 -4.27 -10.33 -32.22
N ASP A 427 -5.27 -9.44 -32.34
CA ASP A 427 -5.70 -8.48 -31.32
C ASP A 427 -6.60 -9.07 -30.21
N LYS A 428 -6.49 -10.37 -29.94
CA LYS A 428 -7.40 -11.09 -29.03
C LYS A 428 -6.76 -11.49 -27.71
N PHE A 429 -5.53 -11.06 -27.45
CA PHE A 429 -4.77 -11.57 -26.32
C PHE A 429 -4.18 -10.45 -25.45
N LYS A 430 -4.01 -10.77 -24.17
CA LYS A 430 -3.40 -9.90 -23.15
C LYS A 430 -1.87 -10.03 -23.15
N ALA A 431 -1.19 -9.13 -22.43
CA ALA A 431 0.27 -9.15 -22.31
C ALA A 431 0.82 -10.50 -21.80
N ASP A 432 0.19 -11.12 -20.80
CA ASP A 432 0.63 -12.41 -20.26
C ASP A 432 0.60 -13.53 -21.29
N TYR A 433 -0.39 -13.49 -22.18
CA TYR A 433 -0.48 -14.46 -23.28
C TYR A 433 0.67 -14.29 -24.27
N LEU A 434 0.94 -13.04 -24.67
CA LEU A 434 2.04 -12.69 -25.56
C LEU A 434 3.40 -13.10 -24.95
N ILE A 435 3.59 -12.81 -23.65
CA ILE A 435 4.82 -13.20 -22.93
C ILE A 435 4.96 -14.73 -22.89
N ASN A 436 3.90 -15.46 -22.56
CA ASN A 436 3.92 -16.91 -22.55
C ASN A 436 4.22 -17.51 -23.94
N MET A 437 3.76 -16.87 -25.03
CA MET A 437 4.11 -17.24 -26.40
C MET A 437 5.61 -17.04 -26.66
N LEU A 438 6.16 -15.91 -26.24
CA LEU A 438 7.58 -15.59 -26.43
C LEU A 438 8.49 -16.55 -25.67
N VAL A 439 8.22 -16.80 -24.38
CA VAL A 439 9.04 -17.71 -23.55
C VAL A 439 8.79 -19.19 -23.80
N GLY A 440 7.76 -19.55 -24.57
CA GLY A 440 7.41 -20.95 -24.86
C GLY A 440 6.71 -21.66 -23.69
N ARG A 441 6.02 -20.91 -22.82
CA ARG A 441 5.27 -21.48 -21.69
C ARG A 441 3.89 -21.94 -22.12
N ASN A 442 3.68 -23.23 -22.18
CA ASN A 442 2.43 -23.82 -22.64
C ASN A 442 1.36 -23.82 -21.54
N ASN A 443 0.15 -23.35 -21.86
CA ASN A 443 -1.02 -23.37 -20.99
C ASN A 443 -2.30 -23.80 -21.75
N ALA A 444 -3.41 -23.94 -21.02
CA ALA A 444 -4.67 -24.38 -21.59
C ALA A 444 -5.17 -23.46 -22.71
N LEU A 445 -4.98 -22.13 -22.57
CA LEU A 445 -5.42 -21.14 -23.53
C LEU A 445 -4.57 -21.19 -24.82
N ILE A 446 -3.25 -21.29 -24.71
CA ILE A 446 -2.34 -21.45 -25.86
C ILE A 446 -2.64 -22.74 -26.63
N LYS A 447 -2.97 -23.84 -25.91
CA LYS A 447 -3.37 -25.10 -26.52
C LYS A 447 -4.69 -24.98 -27.27
N SER A 448 -5.69 -24.29 -26.71
CA SER A 448 -7.01 -24.15 -27.32
C SER A 448 -6.97 -23.42 -28.67
N TYR A 449 -6.06 -22.45 -28.81
CA TYR A 449 -5.81 -21.74 -30.07
C TYR A 449 -4.77 -22.42 -30.98
N ASN A 450 -4.21 -23.57 -30.56
CA ASN A 450 -3.14 -24.29 -31.25
C ASN A 450 -1.83 -23.48 -31.47
N HIS A 451 -1.63 -22.36 -30.76
CA HIS A 451 -0.45 -21.51 -30.92
C HIS A 451 0.83 -22.19 -30.39
N HIS A 452 0.74 -23.24 -29.57
CA HIS A 452 1.89 -24.07 -29.18
C HIS A 452 2.57 -24.79 -30.37
N LYS A 453 1.91 -24.84 -31.55
CA LYS A 453 2.44 -25.41 -32.80
C LYS A 453 2.93 -24.32 -33.78
N SER A 454 2.77 -23.06 -33.44
CA SER A 454 3.23 -21.94 -34.26
C SER A 454 4.75 -21.85 -34.26
N GLU A 455 5.32 -21.42 -35.38
CA GLU A 455 6.75 -21.07 -35.48
C GLU A 455 7.16 -19.95 -34.51
N TRP A 456 6.20 -19.16 -34.05
CA TRP A 456 6.39 -18.06 -33.11
C TRP A 456 6.37 -18.50 -31.63
N PHE A 457 6.12 -19.78 -31.35
CA PHE A 457 6.06 -20.28 -29.98
C PHE A 457 7.47 -20.55 -29.44
N GLY A 458 7.85 -19.83 -28.37
CA GLY A 458 9.16 -20.00 -27.73
C GLY A 458 10.33 -19.33 -28.45
N VAL A 459 10.07 -18.45 -29.43
CA VAL A 459 11.13 -17.73 -30.16
C VAL A 459 11.97 -16.80 -29.29
N GLY A 460 11.49 -16.44 -28.10
CA GLY A 460 12.16 -15.61 -27.09
C GLY A 460 12.50 -16.38 -25.82
N SER A 461 12.59 -17.73 -25.87
CA SER A 461 12.86 -18.58 -24.71
C SER A 461 14.27 -18.44 -24.10
N ASP A 462 15.17 -17.73 -24.78
CA ASP A 462 16.50 -17.34 -24.28
C ASP A 462 16.42 -16.25 -23.20
N ARG A 463 15.26 -15.62 -23.01
CA ARG A 463 14.98 -14.58 -22.03
C ARG A 463 13.78 -14.98 -21.17
N ASN A 464 13.74 -14.44 -19.95
CA ASN A 464 12.66 -14.70 -19.01
C ASN A 464 11.42 -13.78 -19.24
N ASP A 465 10.35 -14.09 -18.57
CA ASP A 465 9.09 -13.34 -18.61
C ASP A 465 9.23 -11.88 -18.16
N ARG A 466 10.10 -11.56 -17.21
CA ARG A 466 10.39 -10.18 -16.76
C ARG A 466 11.00 -9.35 -17.87
N PHE A 467 11.98 -9.91 -18.59
CA PHE A 467 12.59 -9.25 -19.74
C PHE A 467 11.54 -8.88 -20.78
N TRP A 468 10.68 -9.84 -21.16
CA TRP A 468 9.61 -9.59 -22.12
C TRP A 468 8.54 -8.65 -21.59
N GLY A 469 8.26 -8.68 -20.29
CA GLY A 469 7.40 -7.70 -19.61
C GLY A 469 7.91 -6.27 -19.76
N ALA A 470 9.22 -6.05 -19.60
CA ALA A 470 9.85 -4.74 -19.82
C ALA A 470 9.74 -4.28 -21.30
N VAL A 471 9.94 -5.20 -22.26
CA VAL A 471 9.79 -4.90 -23.69
C VAL A 471 8.34 -4.51 -24.04
N VAL A 472 7.34 -5.27 -23.58
CA VAL A 472 5.91 -4.97 -23.80
C VAL A 472 5.53 -3.61 -23.19
N ARG A 473 5.99 -3.35 -21.97
CA ARG A 473 5.73 -2.08 -21.27
C ARG A 473 6.35 -0.90 -22.03
N GLN A 474 7.57 -1.07 -22.51
CA GLN A 474 8.23 -0.03 -23.31
C GLN A 474 7.51 0.22 -24.63
N ALA A 475 6.97 -0.82 -25.29
CA ALA A 475 6.18 -0.68 -26.50
C ALA A 475 4.89 0.14 -26.27
N LEU A 476 4.22 -0.08 -25.13
CA LEU A 476 3.04 0.70 -24.73
C LEU A 476 3.40 2.17 -24.47
N ILE A 477 4.51 2.44 -23.78
CA ILE A 477 4.98 3.81 -23.48
C ILE A 477 5.39 4.56 -24.75
N LEU A 478 5.96 3.85 -25.72
CA LEU A 478 6.36 4.42 -27.02
C LEU A 478 5.16 4.57 -28.00
N GLY A 479 3.98 4.10 -27.60
CA GLY A 479 2.79 4.15 -28.44
C GLY A 479 2.89 3.26 -29.68
N LEU A 480 3.64 2.14 -29.62
CA LEU A 480 3.74 1.15 -30.70
C LEU A 480 2.62 0.08 -30.61
N VAL A 481 2.07 -0.09 -29.43
CA VAL A 481 1.02 -1.04 -29.10
C VAL A 481 -0.06 -0.31 -28.35
N ASP A 482 -1.31 -0.56 -28.72
CA ASP A 482 -2.49 -0.08 -28.00
C ASP A 482 -2.98 -1.16 -27.03
N LYS A 483 -3.38 -0.74 -25.83
CA LYS A 483 -4.00 -1.61 -24.85
C LYS A 483 -5.50 -1.29 -24.74
N ASN A 484 -6.32 -2.20 -25.23
CA ASN A 484 -7.78 -2.04 -25.19
C ASN A 484 -8.31 -2.39 -23.80
N ILE A 485 -8.47 -1.38 -22.96
CA ILE A 485 -9.00 -1.51 -21.61
C ILE A 485 -10.47 -1.97 -21.61
N GLU A 486 -11.27 -1.60 -22.63
CA GLU A 486 -12.67 -2.03 -22.76
C GLU A 486 -12.82 -3.53 -22.93
N ASN A 487 -11.83 -4.17 -23.54
CA ASN A 487 -11.75 -5.60 -23.70
C ASN A 487 -10.71 -6.22 -22.76
N TYR A 488 -10.73 -5.80 -21.49
CA TYR A 488 -9.89 -6.37 -20.40
C TYR A 488 -8.39 -6.38 -20.69
N GLY A 489 -7.87 -5.36 -21.39
CA GLY A 489 -6.45 -5.20 -21.62
C GLY A 489 -5.88 -6.01 -22.78
N LEU A 490 -6.68 -6.29 -23.79
CA LEU A 490 -6.20 -6.87 -25.04
C LEU A 490 -5.20 -5.91 -25.72
N LEU A 491 -4.15 -6.49 -26.29
CA LEU A 491 -3.13 -5.75 -27.01
C LEU A 491 -3.41 -5.78 -28.51
N SER A 492 -3.17 -4.65 -29.16
CA SER A 492 -3.18 -4.55 -30.62
C SER A 492 -1.99 -3.71 -31.10
N ILE A 493 -1.40 -4.11 -32.20
CA ILE A 493 -0.38 -3.31 -32.85
C ILE A 493 -1.08 -2.15 -33.60
N ASN A 494 -0.54 -0.95 -33.49
CA ASN A 494 -1.04 0.20 -34.21
C ASN A 494 -0.12 0.58 -35.40
N ALA A 495 -0.48 1.63 -36.15
CA ALA A 495 0.26 2.06 -37.33
C ALA A 495 1.73 2.38 -37.03
N ALA A 496 2.04 2.95 -35.87
CA ALA A 496 3.43 3.22 -35.45
C ALA A 496 4.20 1.94 -35.17
N GLY A 497 3.55 0.94 -34.53
CA GLY A 497 4.15 -0.38 -34.31
C GLY A 497 4.40 -1.14 -35.60
N GLU A 498 3.47 -1.09 -36.57
CA GLU A 498 3.68 -1.68 -37.90
C GLU A 498 4.85 -1.01 -38.65
N GLU A 499 4.96 0.32 -38.54
CA GLU A 499 6.07 1.08 -39.13
C GLU A 499 7.39 0.71 -38.46
N PHE A 500 7.40 0.52 -37.13
CA PHE A 500 8.60 0.05 -36.42
C PHE A 500 9.04 -1.35 -36.87
N VAL A 501 8.12 -2.27 -37.13
CA VAL A 501 8.46 -3.58 -37.68
C VAL A 501 9.12 -3.49 -39.05
N ARG A 502 8.65 -2.55 -39.90
CA ARG A 502 9.21 -2.32 -41.26
C ARG A 502 10.52 -1.57 -41.25
N HIS A 503 10.63 -0.54 -40.40
CA HIS A 503 11.79 0.36 -40.29
C HIS A 503 12.24 0.48 -38.85
N SER A 504 12.79 -0.63 -38.30
CA SER A 504 13.26 -0.68 -36.92
C SER A 504 14.40 0.30 -36.69
N HIS A 505 14.38 0.94 -35.53
CA HIS A 505 15.42 1.84 -35.06
C HIS A 505 15.84 1.50 -33.65
N SER A 506 17.00 2.00 -33.20
CA SER A 506 17.49 1.76 -31.85
C SER A 506 16.54 2.26 -30.78
N VAL A 507 16.25 1.41 -29.80
CA VAL A 507 15.42 1.72 -28.63
C VAL A 507 16.11 1.18 -27.40
N MET A 508 16.52 2.07 -26.50
CA MET A 508 17.15 1.68 -25.24
C MET A 508 16.09 1.34 -24.18
N ILE A 509 16.06 0.10 -23.71
CA ILE A 509 15.13 -0.41 -22.69
C ILE A 509 15.89 -0.57 -21.38
N ALA A 510 15.33 -0.07 -20.27
CA ALA A 510 15.89 -0.29 -18.96
C ALA A 510 15.45 -1.67 -18.40
N ALA A 511 16.37 -2.37 -17.76
CA ALA A 511 16.04 -3.61 -17.04
C ALA A 511 15.12 -3.32 -15.86
N ASP A 512 14.11 -4.17 -15.64
CA ASP A 512 13.19 -4.04 -14.50
C ASP A 512 13.90 -4.22 -13.16
N HIS A 513 13.27 -3.74 -12.09
CA HIS A 513 13.73 -3.98 -10.74
C HIS A 513 13.50 -5.44 -10.35
N GLU A 514 14.49 -6.03 -9.70
CA GLU A 514 14.35 -7.29 -8.99
C GLU A 514 14.20 -6.96 -7.49
N TYR A 515 13.03 -7.24 -6.96
CA TYR A 515 12.77 -7.11 -5.53
C TYR A 515 12.88 -8.49 -4.90
N GLU A 516 13.74 -8.62 -3.90
CA GLU A 516 13.81 -9.84 -3.11
C GLU A 516 12.53 -9.95 -2.26
N ASP A 517 11.90 -11.11 -2.26
CA ASP A 517 10.80 -11.41 -1.35
C ASP A 517 11.38 -11.70 0.04
N GLY A 518 11.41 -10.70 0.89
CA GLY A 518 11.63 -10.89 2.32
C GLY A 518 10.47 -11.66 2.96
N ASP A 519 10.72 -12.45 3.97
CA ASP A 519 9.65 -13.01 4.78
C ASP A 519 8.95 -11.88 5.52
N ASP A 520 7.70 -11.65 5.16
CA ASP A 520 6.77 -10.69 5.78
C ASP A 520 6.20 -11.27 7.07
N ASP A 521 6.97 -12.10 7.77
CA ASP A 521 6.59 -12.54 9.09
C ASP A 521 6.90 -11.42 10.08
N ASP A 522 5.97 -10.43 10.12
CA ASP A 522 5.84 -9.44 11.18
C ASP A 522 5.31 -10.05 12.50
N THR A 523 5.18 -11.36 12.60
CA THR A 523 5.34 -12.04 13.87
C THR A 523 6.79 -11.80 14.26
N VAL A 524 7.02 -11.34 15.48
CA VAL A 524 8.34 -11.20 16.10
C VAL A 524 8.96 -12.59 16.24
N SER A 525 9.22 -13.20 15.11
CA SER A 525 10.28 -14.16 14.88
C SER A 525 11.39 -13.35 14.24
N PRO A 526 12.57 -13.36 14.80
CA PRO A 526 13.70 -12.63 14.25
C PRO A 526 13.91 -13.10 12.81
N PRO A 527 14.03 -12.19 11.80
CA PRO A 527 14.26 -12.61 10.44
C PRO A 527 15.55 -13.40 10.38
N ALA A 528 15.47 -14.60 9.82
CA ALA A 528 16.64 -15.25 9.27
C ALA A 528 17.28 -14.27 8.26
N GLY A 529 18.48 -13.83 8.53
CA GLY A 529 19.12 -12.75 7.81
C GLY A 529 19.19 -12.96 6.31
N LYS A 530 18.89 -11.91 5.57
CA LYS A 530 19.51 -11.56 4.28
C LYS A 530 19.00 -10.20 3.83
N GLY A 531 19.85 -9.17 4.01
CA GLY A 531 19.54 -7.82 3.52
C GLY A 531 20.63 -6.77 3.80
N GLY A 532 21.70 -7.13 4.48
CA GLY A 532 22.99 -6.47 4.43
C GLY A 532 23.99 -7.54 4.02
N VAL A 533 24.98 -7.20 3.23
CA VAL A 533 26.11 -8.13 3.03
C VAL A 533 26.71 -8.36 4.41
N ALA A 534 26.59 -9.57 4.94
CA ALA A 534 27.20 -9.95 6.20
C ALA A 534 28.70 -9.62 6.10
N ASP A 535 29.23 -8.96 7.13
CA ASP A 535 30.69 -8.74 7.20
C ASP A 535 31.35 -10.09 7.41
N GLU A 536 31.84 -10.68 6.32
CA GLU A 536 32.42 -12.03 6.31
C GLU A 536 33.59 -12.16 7.31
N GLU A 537 34.38 -11.10 7.49
CA GLU A 537 35.49 -11.08 8.43
C GLU A 537 34.99 -11.09 9.88
N LEU A 538 34.03 -10.24 10.21
CA LEU A 538 33.43 -10.23 11.54
C LEU A 538 32.69 -11.54 11.81
N TYR A 539 31.97 -12.08 10.85
CA TYR A 539 31.27 -13.35 10.99
C TYR A 539 32.22 -14.52 11.32
N ALA A 540 33.37 -14.61 10.62
CA ALA A 540 34.38 -15.61 10.92
C ALA A 540 34.93 -15.45 12.34
N MET A 541 35.21 -14.21 12.77
CA MET A 541 35.68 -13.91 14.14
C MET A 541 34.64 -14.31 15.21
N LEU A 542 33.36 -14.07 14.95
CA LEU A 542 32.26 -14.45 15.85
C LEU A 542 32.09 -15.97 15.94
N LYS A 543 32.25 -16.71 14.84
CA LYS A 543 32.28 -18.20 14.87
C LYS A 543 33.40 -18.75 15.70
N ASP A 544 34.60 -18.20 15.60
CA ASP A 544 35.75 -18.64 16.39
C ASP A 544 35.58 -18.29 17.87
N LEU A 545 35.06 -17.11 18.20
CA LEU A 545 34.72 -16.73 19.56
C LEU A 545 33.66 -17.67 20.16
N ARG A 546 32.62 -18.02 19.37
CA ARG A 546 31.59 -18.98 19.81
C ARG A 546 32.21 -20.33 20.23
N LYS A 547 33.10 -20.88 19.40
CA LYS A 547 33.81 -22.13 19.75
C LYS A 547 34.65 -22.02 21.04
N GLN A 548 35.27 -20.88 21.27
CA GLN A 548 36.03 -20.62 22.47
C GLN A 548 35.15 -20.58 23.72
N VAL A 549 34.04 -19.81 23.64
CA VAL A 549 33.08 -19.68 24.76
C VAL A 549 32.39 -21.02 25.04
N ALA A 550 32.03 -21.76 23.97
CA ALA A 550 31.42 -23.08 24.10
C ALA A 550 32.34 -24.08 24.87
N ARG A 551 33.64 -24.10 24.50
CA ARG A 551 34.65 -24.94 25.23
C ARG A 551 34.83 -24.52 26.67
N GLN A 552 34.79 -23.20 26.96
CA GLN A 552 34.93 -22.72 28.35
C GLN A 552 33.73 -23.08 29.23
N MET A 553 32.55 -23.18 28.62
CA MET A 553 31.30 -23.47 29.33
C MET A 553 30.89 -24.96 29.24
N GLU A 554 31.67 -25.77 28.54
CA GLU A 554 31.37 -27.20 28.30
C GLU A 554 29.99 -27.40 27.65
N LEU A 555 29.65 -26.54 26.66
CA LEU A 555 28.38 -26.56 25.92
C LEU A 555 28.64 -26.68 24.43
N PRO A 556 27.72 -27.30 23.66
CA PRO A 556 27.77 -27.26 22.20
C PRO A 556 27.73 -25.83 21.69
N PRO A 557 28.45 -25.48 20.59
CA PRO A 557 28.51 -24.10 20.06
C PRO A 557 27.16 -23.49 19.73
N PHE A 558 26.22 -24.27 19.19
CA PHE A 558 24.87 -23.79 18.78
C PHE A 558 24.00 -23.40 19.99
N VAL A 559 24.28 -23.91 21.19
CA VAL A 559 23.60 -23.51 22.44
C VAL A 559 23.94 -22.07 22.81
N ILE A 560 25.17 -21.63 22.54
CA ILE A 560 25.62 -20.27 22.79
C ILE A 560 24.84 -19.32 21.86
N PHE A 561 25.09 -19.40 20.56
CA PHE A 561 24.36 -18.68 19.52
C PHE A 561 24.32 -19.50 18.25
N GLN A 562 23.19 -19.51 17.57
CA GLN A 562 23.03 -20.17 16.26
C GLN A 562 23.69 -19.36 15.14
N ASP A 563 23.93 -19.98 13.97
CA ASP A 563 24.54 -19.31 12.82
C ASP A 563 23.76 -18.07 12.37
N PRO A 564 22.39 -18.09 12.28
CA PRO A 564 21.62 -16.88 11.98
C PRO A 564 21.82 -15.73 12.98
N SER A 565 22.07 -16.05 14.26
CA SER A 565 22.38 -15.03 15.27
C SER A 565 23.74 -14.37 15.02
N LEU A 566 24.74 -15.14 14.63
CA LEU A 566 26.07 -14.61 14.30
C LEU A 566 26.05 -13.79 12.98
N GLU A 567 25.29 -14.24 12.00
CA GLU A 567 25.07 -13.46 10.76
C GLU A 567 24.44 -12.11 11.09
N ASP A 568 23.38 -12.10 11.89
CA ASP A 568 22.68 -10.88 12.28
C ASP A 568 23.59 -9.96 13.14
N MET A 569 24.45 -10.51 13.99
CA MET A 569 25.48 -9.76 14.71
C MET A 569 26.49 -9.09 13.75
N SER A 570 26.88 -9.77 12.67
CA SER A 570 27.82 -9.23 11.68
C SER A 570 27.19 -8.17 10.74
N ILE A 571 25.85 -8.06 10.74
CA ILE A 571 25.10 -7.04 10.00
C ILE A 571 24.76 -5.85 10.91
N GLN A 572 24.36 -6.11 12.14
CA GLN A 572 23.82 -5.09 13.06
C GLN A 572 24.88 -4.49 14.00
N TYR A 573 26.03 -5.12 14.19
CA TYR A 573 27.14 -4.71 15.06
C TYR A 573 26.69 -4.31 16.47
N PRO A 574 26.08 -5.19 17.28
CA PRO A 574 25.65 -4.87 18.64
C PRO A 574 26.86 -4.63 19.56
N VAL A 575 26.98 -3.46 20.18
CA VAL A 575 28.09 -3.08 21.08
C VAL A 575 27.65 -2.91 22.53
N THR A 576 26.37 -3.19 22.82
CA THR A 576 25.84 -3.26 24.20
C THR A 576 25.00 -4.52 24.38
N LEU A 577 24.83 -4.96 25.63
CA LEU A 577 24.00 -6.12 25.94
C LEU A 577 22.50 -5.86 25.60
N ASP A 578 22.06 -4.60 25.63
CA ASP A 578 20.71 -4.23 25.26
C ASP A 578 20.52 -4.32 23.74
N GLU A 579 21.53 -3.93 22.96
CA GLU A 579 21.52 -4.12 21.51
C GLU A 579 21.58 -5.61 21.14
N MET A 580 22.34 -6.40 21.90
CA MET A 580 22.44 -7.85 21.71
C MET A 580 21.09 -8.57 21.85
N GLN A 581 20.17 -8.06 22.66
CA GLN A 581 18.82 -8.61 22.81
C GLN A 581 17.95 -8.43 21.57
N ASN A 582 18.34 -7.55 20.66
CA ASN A 582 17.63 -7.28 19.39
C ASN A 582 18.13 -8.16 18.24
N ILE A 583 19.16 -8.98 18.49
CA ILE A 583 19.71 -9.92 17.51
C ILE A 583 18.80 -11.13 17.38
N THR A 584 18.67 -11.62 16.17
CA THR A 584 17.89 -12.81 15.83
C THR A 584 18.27 -14.00 16.71
N GLY A 585 17.31 -14.59 17.41
CA GLY A 585 17.53 -15.74 18.30
C GLY A 585 18.29 -15.43 19.60
N VAL A 586 18.44 -14.13 19.96
CA VAL A 586 19.11 -13.71 21.19
C VAL A 586 18.14 -12.95 22.10
N GLY A 587 17.51 -13.66 23.04
CA GLY A 587 16.70 -13.03 24.08
C GLY A 587 17.53 -12.48 25.24
N ALA A 588 16.87 -11.77 26.17
CA ALA A 588 17.52 -11.15 27.33
C ALA A 588 18.33 -12.14 28.19
N GLY A 589 17.89 -13.40 28.31
CA GLY A 589 18.57 -14.48 29.01
C GLY A 589 19.93 -14.82 28.37
N LYS A 590 19.92 -15.10 27.06
CA LYS A 590 21.14 -15.44 26.31
C LYS A 590 22.10 -14.26 26.21
N ALA A 591 21.57 -13.05 25.99
CA ALA A 591 22.40 -11.84 25.97
C ALA A 591 23.18 -11.64 27.30
N ARG A 592 22.52 -11.82 28.43
CA ARG A 592 23.16 -11.71 29.75
C ARG A 592 24.16 -12.84 30.05
N LYS A 593 23.83 -14.08 29.63
CA LYS A 593 24.63 -15.27 29.93
C LYS A 593 25.87 -15.36 29.04
N PHE A 594 25.73 -15.09 27.74
CA PHE A 594 26.78 -15.33 26.75
C PHE A 594 27.22 -14.06 26.00
N GLY A 595 26.45 -12.99 26.00
CA GLY A 595 26.64 -11.85 25.09
C GLY A 595 27.87 -11.00 25.35
N LYS A 596 28.37 -10.91 26.60
CA LYS A 596 29.44 -9.98 26.98
C LYS A 596 30.71 -10.11 26.10
N PRO A 597 31.30 -11.32 25.90
CA PRO A 597 32.50 -11.45 25.05
C PRO A 597 32.24 -11.04 23.58
N PHE A 598 31.05 -11.31 23.09
CA PHE A 598 30.67 -10.96 21.69
C PHE A 598 30.52 -9.46 21.50
N VAL A 599 29.86 -8.79 22.43
CA VAL A 599 29.74 -7.32 22.46
C VAL A 599 31.12 -6.66 22.52
N GLU A 600 32.03 -7.15 23.34
CA GLU A 600 33.40 -6.62 23.47
C GLU A 600 34.19 -6.79 22.16
N LEU A 601 34.08 -7.95 21.48
CA LEU A 601 34.70 -8.21 20.19
C LEU A 601 34.14 -7.27 19.11
N ILE A 602 32.80 -7.17 18.99
CA ILE A 602 32.16 -6.36 18.00
C ILE A 602 32.49 -4.87 18.20
N LYS A 603 32.47 -4.40 19.45
CA LYS A 603 32.81 -3.02 19.76
C LYS A 603 34.27 -2.71 19.34
N LYS A 604 35.20 -3.55 19.65
CA LYS A 604 36.62 -3.41 19.27
C LYS A 604 36.75 -3.39 17.74
N TYR A 605 36.04 -4.26 17.04
CA TYR A 605 36.04 -4.34 15.57
C TYR A 605 35.49 -3.06 14.94
N CYS A 606 34.38 -2.52 15.47
CA CYS A 606 33.80 -1.26 14.99
C CYS A 606 34.75 -0.07 15.21
N ASP A 607 35.38 0.01 16.38
CA ASP A 607 36.33 1.09 16.71
C ASP A 607 37.60 1.03 15.83
N GLU A 608 38.11 -0.17 15.51
CA GLU A 608 39.32 -0.37 14.68
C GLU A 608 39.05 -0.05 13.17
N LYS A 609 37.84 -0.27 12.70
CA LYS A 609 37.48 -0.10 11.29
C LYS A 609 36.64 1.18 11.00
N ASP A 610 36.43 2.02 12.02
CA ASP A 610 35.63 3.25 11.93
C ASP A 610 34.22 3.01 11.31
N ILE A 611 33.56 1.91 11.75
CA ILE A 611 32.27 1.48 11.22
C ILE A 611 31.15 2.35 11.80
N VAL A 612 30.46 3.10 10.93
CA VAL A 612 29.19 3.78 11.30
C VAL A 612 28.09 2.72 11.35
N ARG A 613 27.64 2.38 12.55
CA ARG A 613 26.70 1.28 12.79
C ARG A 613 25.26 1.64 12.42
N PRO A 614 24.47 0.66 11.91
CA PRO A 614 23.03 0.86 11.68
C PRO A 614 22.25 1.26 12.95
N GLN A 615 22.82 1.04 14.13
CA GLN A 615 22.16 1.15 15.44
C GLN A 615 22.43 2.46 16.20
N ASP A 616 23.23 3.35 15.71
CA ASP A 616 23.30 4.70 16.27
C ASP A 616 21.96 5.44 16.19
N MET A 617 20.97 4.83 15.50
CA MET A 617 19.54 5.13 15.60
C MET A 617 18.82 3.98 16.34
N VAL A 618 18.62 4.11 17.63
CA VAL A 618 17.90 3.11 18.46
C VAL A 618 16.42 3.04 18.06
N VAL A 619 16.04 1.94 17.41
CA VAL A 619 14.63 1.58 17.23
C VAL A 619 14.22 0.65 18.39
N LYS A 620 13.36 1.15 19.29
CA LYS A 620 12.79 0.31 20.36
C LYS A 620 11.75 -0.62 19.75
N SER A 621 11.95 -1.93 19.86
CA SER A 621 10.89 -2.90 19.55
C SER A 621 9.90 -2.98 20.71
N VAL A 622 8.61 -2.95 20.41
CA VAL A 622 7.61 -3.40 21.40
C VAL A 622 7.79 -4.90 21.49
N VAL A 623 8.08 -5.38 22.69
CA VAL A 623 7.92 -6.81 23.00
C VAL A 623 6.42 -7.08 22.80
N ASN A 624 6.06 -7.58 21.66
CA ASN A 624 4.73 -8.12 21.45
C ASN A 624 4.61 -9.32 22.36
N LYS A 625 4.05 -9.10 23.55
CA LYS A 625 3.47 -10.18 24.33
C LYS A 625 2.26 -10.63 23.52
N SER A 626 2.49 -11.44 22.48
CA SER A 626 1.37 -12.08 21.80
C SER A 626 0.61 -12.80 22.90
N GLY A 627 -0.70 -12.57 22.99
CA GLY A 627 -1.51 -13.22 24.02
C GLY A 627 -1.36 -14.75 23.97
N SER A 628 -0.93 -15.32 22.83
CA SER A 628 -0.57 -16.72 22.65
C SER A 628 0.73 -17.09 23.38
N LYS A 629 1.83 -16.36 23.21
CA LYS A 629 3.10 -16.66 23.91
C LYS A 629 2.96 -16.61 25.42
N VAL A 630 2.31 -15.56 25.95
CA VAL A 630 2.05 -15.43 27.38
C VAL A 630 1.15 -16.57 27.88
N PHE A 631 0.14 -16.94 27.12
CA PHE A 631 -0.74 -18.04 27.46
C PHE A 631 -0.01 -19.38 27.47
N ILE A 632 0.81 -19.68 26.42
CA ILE A 632 1.62 -20.90 26.34
C ILE A 632 2.57 -20.98 27.55
N ILE A 633 3.33 -19.92 27.84
CA ILE A 633 4.22 -19.88 28.99
C ILE A 633 3.47 -20.15 30.30
N GLN A 634 2.36 -19.44 30.53
CA GLN A 634 1.57 -19.63 31.75
C GLN A 634 0.90 -21.01 31.85
N SER A 635 0.55 -21.61 30.73
CA SER A 635 -0.04 -22.96 30.69
C SER A 635 1.02 -24.03 30.98
N ILE A 636 2.22 -23.88 30.45
CA ILE A 636 3.36 -24.75 30.75
C ILE A 636 3.79 -24.58 32.22
N ASP A 637 3.83 -23.38 32.79
CA ASP A 637 4.10 -23.13 34.21
C ASP A 637 3.06 -23.80 35.12
N ARG A 638 1.82 -23.97 34.63
CA ARG A 638 0.75 -24.70 35.33
C ARG A 638 0.77 -26.20 35.05
N GLN A 639 1.72 -26.68 34.28
CA GLN A 639 1.86 -28.07 33.87
C GLN A 639 0.62 -28.62 33.14
N MET A 640 0.00 -27.78 32.27
CA MET A 640 -1.11 -28.22 31.42
C MET A 640 -0.58 -29.14 30.34
N ASP A 641 -1.41 -30.11 29.94
CA ASP A 641 -1.10 -30.98 28.81
C ASP A 641 -0.98 -30.19 27.51
N PHE A 642 -0.01 -30.53 26.63
CA PHE A 642 0.27 -29.80 25.41
C PHE A 642 -0.90 -29.87 24.40
N GLU A 643 -1.61 -31.01 24.35
CA GLU A 643 -2.82 -31.10 23.51
C GLU A 643 -3.94 -30.16 23.98
N ASP A 644 -4.07 -29.98 25.32
CA ASP A 644 -5.05 -29.05 25.89
C ASP A 644 -4.64 -27.60 25.64
N ILE A 645 -3.34 -27.29 25.66
CA ILE A 645 -2.82 -25.96 25.29
C ILE A 645 -3.11 -25.66 23.81
N ALA A 646 -2.83 -26.61 22.91
CA ALA A 646 -3.08 -26.48 21.48
C ALA A 646 -4.58 -26.25 21.23
N ARG A 647 -5.45 -27.08 21.79
CA ARG A 647 -6.91 -26.98 21.67
C ARG A 647 -7.47 -25.66 22.18
N ALA A 648 -6.92 -25.14 23.30
CA ALA A 648 -7.36 -23.86 23.89
C ALA A 648 -7.03 -22.64 22.99
N ARG A 649 -6.15 -22.79 21.99
CA ARG A 649 -5.73 -21.76 21.06
C ARG A 649 -6.10 -22.02 19.61
N ASP A 650 -6.88 -23.07 19.36
CA ASP A 650 -7.26 -23.50 18.02
C ASP A 650 -6.04 -23.74 17.10
N MET A 651 -5.00 -24.35 17.68
CA MET A 651 -3.74 -24.69 17.04
C MET A 651 -3.67 -26.22 16.92
N ASP A 652 -2.99 -26.73 15.90
CA ASP A 652 -2.58 -28.12 15.89
C ASP A 652 -1.34 -28.36 16.79
N PHE A 653 -1.01 -29.63 17.03
CA PHE A 653 0.09 -29.96 17.94
C PHE A 653 1.46 -29.53 17.38
N ASP A 654 1.65 -29.62 16.08
CA ASP A 654 2.86 -29.22 15.38
C ASP A 654 3.07 -27.70 15.42
N GLU A 655 1.98 -26.93 15.24
CA GLU A 655 1.98 -25.47 15.42
C GLU A 655 2.35 -25.07 16.86
N LEU A 656 1.83 -25.80 17.87
CA LEU A 656 2.18 -25.55 19.26
C LEU A 656 3.66 -25.81 19.51
N LEU A 657 4.21 -26.95 19.04
CA LEU A 657 5.63 -27.25 19.20
C LEU A 657 6.52 -26.18 18.56
N THR A 658 6.14 -25.71 17.39
CA THR A 658 6.84 -24.62 16.69
C THR A 658 6.86 -23.31 17.51
N GLU A 659 5.74 -22.95 18.13
CA GLU A 659 5.66 -21.78 19.03
C GLU A 659 6.49 -21.98 20.31
N ILE A 660 6.49 -23.16 20.90
CA ILE A 660 7.32 -23.51 22.07
C ILE A 660 8.82 -23.42 21.71
N GLU A 661 9.23 -23.97 20.58
CA GLU A 661 10.59 -23.86 20.04
C GLU A 661 11.00 -22.39 19.90
N ALA A 662 10.17 -21.56 19.29
CA ALA A 662 10.42 -20.14 19.14
C ALA A 662 10.54 -19.39 20.48
N ILE A 663 9.78 -19.80 21.50
CA ILE A 663 9.87 -19.24 22.86
C ILE A 663 11.20 -19.63 23.51
N VAL A 664 11.59 -20.91 23.43
CA VAL A 664 12.85 -21.40 23.98
C VAL A 664 14.07 -20.80 23.28
N HIS A 665 14.04 -20.75 21.93
CA HIS A 665 15.11 -20.12 21.14
C HIS A 665 15.28 -18.62 21.46
N SER A 666 14.20 -17.92 21.84
CA SER A 666 14.27 -16.51 22.23
C SER A 666 14.95 -16.29 23.61
N GLY A 667 15.33 -17.35 24.32
CA GLY A 667 15.97 -17.27 25.62
C GLY A 667 15.01 -17.34 26.82
N THR A 668 13.79 -17.81 26.60
CA THR A 668 12.83 -18.02 27.70
C THR A 668 12.90 -19.47 28.18
N ARG A 669 13.23 -19.68 29.43
CA ARG A 669 13.25 -21.01 30.04
C ARG A 669 11.82 -21.49 30.28
N LEU A 670 11.49 -22.69 29.79
CA LEU A 670 10.20 -23.34 29.96
C LEU A 670 10.42 -24.67 30.72
N ASN A 671 9.57 -24.95 31.69
CA ASN A 671 9.61 -26.23 32.40
C ASN A 671 8.78 -27.28 31.65
N VAL A 672 9.31 -27.78 30.53
CA VAL A 672 8.62 -28.77 29.66
C VAL A 672 8.87 -30.22 30.12
N GLY A 673 9.72 -30.46 31.10
CA GLY A 673 10.11 -31.80 31.54
C GLY A 673 8.93 -32.68 31.91
N TYR A 674 7.92 -32.13 32.58
CA TYR A 674 6.73 -32.89 32.98
C TYR A 674 5.99 -33.55 31.78
N TYR A 675 5.96 -32.88 30.63
CA TYR A 675 5.33 -33.43 29.45
C TYR A 675 6.25 -34.38 28.70
N VAL A 676 7.51 -34.02 28.54
CA VAL A 676 8.50 -34.88 27.86
C VAL A 676 8.66 -36.22 28.58
N ASP A 677 8.71 -36.24 29.93
CA ASP A 677 8.83 -37.44 30.73
C ASP A 677 7.57 -38.36 30.67
N GLN A 678 6.45 -37.82 30.20
CA GLN A 678 5.21 -38.59 29.95
C GLN A 678 5.09 -39.05 28.48
N ALA A 679 5.55 -38.26 27.54
CA ALA A 679 5.36 -38.48 26.11
C ALA A 679 6.48 -39.30 25.48
N VAL A 680 7.69 -39.33 26.06
CA VAL A 680 8.87 -40.02 25.53
C VAL A 680 9.38 -41.04 26.57
N ASP A 681 9.71 -42.22 26.11
CA ASP A 681 10.31 -43.28 26.93
C ASP A 681 11.64 -42.78 27.54
N GLU A 682 11.91 -43.10 28.83
CA GLU A 682 13.05 -42.58 29.61
C GLU A 682 14.39 -42.93 28.93
N ASP A 683 14.56 -44.16 28.45
CA ASP A 683 15.81 -44.60 27.80
C ASP A 683 16.01 -43.85 26.46
N LYS A 684 14.93 -43.64 25.68
CA LYS A 684 14.96 -42.86 24.43
C LYS A 684 15.25 -41.40 24.70
N ALA A 685 14.60 -40.82 25.69
CA ALA A 685 14.82 -39.43 26.06
C ALA A 685 16.25 -39.14 26.45
N GLU A 686 16.90 -40.08 27.20
CA GLU A 686 18.30 -39.97 27.61
C GLU A 686 19.23 -40.08 26.40
N GLU A 687 18.98 -40.99 25.47
CA GLU A 687 19.78 -41.17 24.24
C GLU A 687 19.71 -39.93 23.33
N ILE A 688 18.52 -39.39 23.08
CA ILE A 688 18.35 -38.16 22.29
C ILE A 688 18.99 -36.96 23.00
N TYR A 689 18.87 -36.88 24.33
CA TYR A 689 19.46 -35.78 25.11
C TYR A 689 21.00 -35.83 25.06
N LEU A 690 21.61 -37.02 25.17
CA LEU A 690 23.06 -37.21 25.07
C LEU A 690 23.57 -36.89 23.67
N TYR A 691 22.85 -37.27 22.63
CA TYR A 691 23.17 -36.90 21.26
C TYR A 691 23.28 -35.38 21.10
N PHE A 692 22.29 -34.59 21.54
CA PHE A 692 22.36 -33.14 21.47
C PHE A 692 23.45 -32.53 22.35
N LYS A 693 23.85 -33.20 23.39
CA LYS A 693 24.86 -32.72 24.31
C LYS A 693 26.30 -33.00 23.85
N GLU A 694 26.56 -34.18 23.27
CA GLU A 694 27.91 -34.69 23.03
C GLU A 694 28.28 -34.78 21.55
N ASP A 695 27.34 -35.15 20.69
CA ASP A 695 27.60 -35.52 19.29
C ASP A 695 27.12 -34.47 18.28
N ALA A 696 26.04 -33.75 18.55
CA ALA A 696 25.44 -32.81 17.58
C ALA A 696 26.33 -31.58 17.34
N GLU A 697 26.65 -31.32 16.06
CA GLU A 697 27.36 -30.10 15.66
C GLU A 697 26.36 -28.91 15.44
N THR A 698 25.11 -29.22 15.10
CA THR A 698 24.04 -28.24 14.88
C THR A 698 22.77 -28.64 15.62
N ASP A 699 21.79 -27.76 15.70
CA ASP A 699 20.47 -28.04 16.25
C ASP A 699 19.45 -28.46 15.18
N SER A 700 19.91 -28.88 14.00
CA SER A 700 19.08 -29.30 12.86
C SER A 700 18.30 -30.57 13.20
N LEU A 701 16.97 -30.48 13.09
CA LEU A 701 16.09 -31.62 13.28
C LEU A 701 16.35 -32.70 12.22
N ASP A 702 16.56 -32.30 10.97
CA ASP A 702 16.83 -33.21 9.85
C ASP A 702 18.14 -34.01 10.04
N GLU A 703 19.17 -33.37 10.60
CA GLU A 703 20.43 -34.03 10.91
C GLU A 703 20.27 -35.02 12.10
N ALA A 704 19.56 -34.61 13.14
CA ALA A 704 19.26 -35.44 14.27
C ALA A 704 18.46 -36.69 13.88
N ILE A 705 17.41 -36.56 13.08
CA ILE A 705 16.63 -37.68 12.56
C ILE A 705 17.50 -38.66 11.76
N LYS A 706 18.43 -38.12 10.96
CA LYS A 706 19.30 -38.95 10.12
C LYS A 706 20.34 -39.71 10.92
N GLU A 707 20.89 -39.09 11.99
CA GLU A 707 21.98 -39.69 12.81
C GLU A 707 21.43 -40.63 13.87
N LEU A 708 20.33 -40.29 14.53
CA LEU A 708 19.70 -41.15 15.54
C LEU A 708 19.01 -42.41 14.92
N GLY A 709 18.63 -42.35 13.63
CA GLY A 709 18.07 -43.49 12.92
C GLY A 709 16.57 -43.73 13.17
N GLY A 710 16.04 -44.85 12.62
CA GLY A 710 14.60 -45.08 12.55
C GLY A 710 13.88 -45.54 13.81
N ASP A 711 14.58 -45.62 14.95
CA ASP A 711 13.99 -46.04 16.21
C ASP A 711 13.36 -44.91 17.01
N PHE A 712 13.54 -43.67 16.55
CA PHE A 712 13.02 -42.45 17.13
C PHE A 712 12.07 -41.73 16.17
N THR A 713 10.95 -41.23 16.70
CA THR A 713 10.04 -40.40 15.90
C THR A 713 10.52 -38.94 15.87
N GLU A 714 10.14 -38.21 14.82
CA GLU A 714 10.41 -36.77 14.71
C GLU A 714 9.90 -35.99 15.93
N GLU A 715 8.73 -36.35 16.43
CA GLU A 715 8.10 -35.74 17.59
C GLU A 715 8.90 -35.99 18.88
N GLU A 716 9.37 -37.22 19.11
CA GLU A 716 10.24 -37.57 20.25
C GLU A 716 11.52 -36.73 20.24
N ILE A 717 12.18 -36.62 19.09
CA ILE A 717 13.41 -35.85 18.93
C ILE A 717 13.14 -34.34 19.15
N ARG A 718 12.04 -33.78 18.62
CA ARG A 718 11.67 -32.37 18.85
C ARG A 718 11.42 -32.07 20.32
N LEU A 719 10.64 -32.90 21.00
CA LEU A 719 10.31 -32.71 22.41
C LEU A 719 11.55 -32.73 23.31
N VAL A 720 12.44 -33.68 23.11
CA VAL A 720 13.70 -33.78 23.92
C VAL A 720 14.66 -32.64 23.55
N ARG A 721 14.72 -32.22 22.28
CA ARG A 721 15.48 -31.03 21.85
C ARG A 721 14.99 -29.76 22.55
N ILE A 722 13.66 -29.54 22.61
CA ILE A 722 13.06 -28.41 23.34
C ILE A 722 13.48 -28.43 24.83
N LYS A 723 13.40 -29.61 25.47
CA LYS A 723 13.85 -29.79 26.88
C LYS A 723 15.31 -29.44 27.03
N PHE A 724 16.16 -29.99 26.18
CA PHE A 724 17.62 -29.76 26.19
C PHE A 724 17.94 -28.25 26.02
N MET A 725 17.37 -27.60 25.03
CA MET A 725 17.60 -26.18 24.77
C MET A 725 17.05 -25.29 25.87
N SER A 726 15.94 -25.67 26.49
CA SER A 726 15.34 -24.92 27.60
C SER A 726 16.18 -25.03 28.89
N GLU A 727 16.80 -26.18 29.15
CA GLU A 727 17.60 -26.41 30.35
C GLU A 727 19.00 -25.80 30.27
N LEU A 728 19.67 -25.92 29.13
CA LEU A 728 21.07 -25.54 28.96
C LEU A 728 21.25 -24.19 28.23
N GLY A 729 20.36 -23.85 27.32
CA GLY A 729 20.46 -22.66 26.51
C GLY A 729 19.92 -21.37 27.14
N ASN A 730 19.21 -21.49 28.29
CA ASN A 730 18.47 -20.35 28.89
C ASN A 730 18.81 -20.13 30.37
#